data_6f6672fbd3ec3d8a2160dd5012c28367
#
_entry.id   6f6672fbd3ec3d8a2160dd5012c28367
#
_cell.length_a   1.000
_cell.length_b   1.000
_cell.length_c   1.000
_cell.angle_alpha   90.00
_cell.angle_beta   90.00
_cell.angle_gamma   90.00
#
_symmetry.space_group_name_H-M   'P 1'
#
loop_
_entity.id
_entity.type
_entity.pdbx_description
1 polymer ?
#
loop_
_entity_poly.entity_id
_entity_poly.type
_entity_poly.pdbx_seq_one_letter_code
_entity_poly.pdbx_strand_id
1 'polypeptide(L)'
;MSEQHGKARHRRSRKALAAGVPLALTAAGTFAYGTDLGLFGADNQARASAATTAAPSWATATADGFASVNSLGQNGTYGGRDGQIVTVKTQADLEKYATAAQPYVIVVAATIDMNPVGKEIKVQSDKTIVGAGTSGQIVGGGFFLGSGVHNVIIRNLTIRDSYQGVWNDKDHDFDAVQMDGAHHVWIDHNDLRHMADGLIDVRKDSTNVTVSWNKLSDNNKTFGIGWTDNVKTDITVHHNWFRETEQRNPSTDNAAHAHLYNNFLEDVAGTTIKSSYGNYSRGRTKMVLENSYFQGMNNPVTKDSTAALVQKGNTFAGTSGRNESGGTAFDPKSFYSYTLDKTADVPALLKSGAGPRSSIGTTSATASTKAATTLTVAKDGSGQYSTVQAAVNAVPANNPSRVVVQVKPGTYREAVTVPANKPHVTIVGTGASRKDTVIVEGHAAGMAKPGGGTYGTPGSATLSVKADDTQLRNLSVTNDFDEGANQSLNGHQAVALLTMADKVFLDNLIVTGDQDTLEMETAAKGTLGRVYVKNSYILGNVDFIFGRGTAVIDRSVITLRKRWDGSSAGYVTAPSTEGNRKGILIANSTVGGDVSNASFFLGRNWHPGGDTTVDPQTTVRNSTLSAAIKSTPWSDMGGFPWKDDRFAEYRNTGPGSGSASSNRPQLTDAQAADQEVADWLAGWTPSAS
;
A
#
# COMPACT_ATOMS: atom_id res chain seq x y z
N MET A 1 48.06 -3.73 -42.85
CA MET A 1 49.45 -3.48 -42.48
C MET A 1 49.37 -3.38 -40.94
N SER A 2 49.55 -4.49 -40.25
CA SER A 2 50.77 -5.12 -39.75
C SER A 2 51.41 -4.26 -38.66
N GLU A 3 51.73 -4.62 -37.47
CA GLU A 3 52.10 -5.84 -36.78
C GLU A 3 52.38 -5.42 -35.34
N GLN A 4 52.00 -6.10 -34.35
CA GLN A 4 52.51 -7.27 -33.61
C GLN A 4 53.65 -6.99 -32.58
N HIS A 5 53.44 -7.61 -31.43
CA HIS A 5 54.36 -8.27 -30.44
C HIS A 5 54.98 -7.36 -29.35
N GLY A 6 55.10 -7.79 -28.14
CA GLY A 6 55.39 -9.08 -27.57
C GLY A 6 55.39 -9.20 -26.06
N LYS A 7 55.36 -10.41 -25.63
CA LYS A 7 55.33 -10.97 -24.28
C LYS A 7 56.68 -10.84 -23.53
N ALA A 8 56.61 -10.83 -22.20
CA ALA A 8 57.58 -11.57 -21.38
C ALA A 8 57.06 -11.97 -19.99
N ARG A 9 57.21 -13.23 -19.68
CA ARG A 9 56.96 -13.88 -18.38
C ARG A 9 58.25 -13.85 -17.52
N HIS A 10 58.09 -13.96 -16.18
CA HIS A 10 58.85 -14.87 -15.27
C HIS A 10 58.33 -14.68 -13.84
N ARG A 11 57.78 -15.65 -13.19
CA ARG A 11 58.18 -16.90 -12.50
C ARG A 11 58.84 -16.72 -11.12
N ARG A 12 58.06 -17.17 -10.12
CA ARG A 12 58.34 -18.01 -8.93
C ARG A 12 59.31 -17.53 -7.84
N SER A 13 58.83 -17.58 -6.57
CA SER A 13 59.24 -18.66 -5.67
C SER A 13 58.42 -18.70 -4.37
N ARG A 14 58.15 -19.94 -3.96
CA ARG A 14 57.52 -20.37 -2.70
C ARG A 14 58.50 -20.27 -1.54
N LYS A 15 58.00 -19.94 -0.32
CA LYS A 15 58.40 -20.67 0.89
C LYS A 15 57.30 -20.65 1.94
N ALA A 16 56.84 -21.81 2.34
CA ALA A 16 56.02 -22.07 3.50
C ALA A 16 56.90 -22.20 4.76
N LEU A 17 56.41 -21.78 5.89
CA LEU A 17 56.68 -22.45 7.17
C LEU A 17 55.51 -22.24 8.13
N ALA A 18 55.18 -23.35 8.81
CA ALA A 18 54.04 -23.51 9.71
C ALA A 18 54.40 -23.13 11.16
N ALA A 19 53.33 -23.06 11.93
CA ALA A 19 53.17 -23.41 13.34
C ALA A 19 52.95 -22.26 14.34
N GLY A 20 51.83 -22.41 15.08
CA GLY A 20 51.72 -21.85 16.42
C GLY A 20 50.34 -21.27 16.75
N VAL A 21 49.40 -22.13 17.15
CA VAL A 21 48.23 -21.71 17.92
C VAL A 21 48.65 -21.49 19.37
N PRO A 22 48.18 -20.40 20.01
CA PRO A 22 47.48 -20.63 21.27
C PRO A 22 46.10 -19.93 21.33
N LEU A 23 45.18 -20.72 21.83
CA LEU A 23 43.90 -20.33 22.38
C LEU A 23 44.06 -19.20 23.42
N ALA A 24 43.34 -18.12 23.27
CA ALA A 24 43.09 -17.18 24.36
C ALA A 24 41.60 -16.82 24.38
N LEU A 25 41.03 -17.06 25.54
CA LEU A 25 39.64 -16.89 25.93
C LEU A 25 39.12 -15.48 25.68
N THR A 26 37.90 -15.50 25.19
CA THR A 26 36.81 -14.50 25.27
C THR A 26 36.89 -13.54 26.45
N ALA A 27 36.97 -12.27 26.15
CA ALA A 27 36.39 -11.23 27.00
C ALA A 27 35.10 -10.72 26.32
N ALA A 28 34.00 -11.14 26.88
CA ALA A 28 32.70 -10.53 26.54
C ALA A 28 32.72 -9.09 27.00
N GLY A 29 32.88 -8.18 26.05
CA GLY A 29 32.72 -6.75 26.30
C GLY A 29 31.26 -6.47 26.62
N THR A 30 30.93 -6.38 27.90
CA THR A 30 29.68 -5.77 28.35
C THR A 30 29.76 -4.28 28.04
N PHE A 31 29.06 -3.87 27.00
CA PHE A 31 28.84 -2.45 26.74
C PHE A 31 27.96 -1.90 27.87
N ALA A 32 28.59 -1.17 28.79
CA ALA A 32 27.87 -0.37 29.77
C ALA A 32 27.22 0.80 29.02
N TYR A 33 25.92 0.71 28.80
CA TYR A 33 25.13 1.86 28.42
C TYR A 33 25.11 2.83 29.60
N GLY A 34 25.69 4.01 29.41
CA GLY A 34 25.65 5.08 30.39
C GLY A 34 24.20 5.37 30.80
N THR A 35 23.97 5.26 32.11
CA THR A 35 22.72 5.65 32.73
C THR A 35 22.67 7.16 32.79
N ASP A 36 22.17 7.80 31.75
CA ASP A 36 21.74 9.20 31.84
C ASP A 36 20.37 9.34 31.16
N LEU A 37 19.33 8.95 31.90
CA LEU A 37 17.92 9.13 31.58
C LEU A 37 17.27 10.03 32.64
N GLY A 38 17.89 11.17 32.90
CA GLY A 38 17.34 12.16 33.82
C GLY A 38 16.70 13.35 33.14
N LEU A 39 15.81 13.18 32.15
CA LEU A 39 15.03 14.27 31.55
C LEU A 39 13.64 13.85 31.08
N PHE A 40 12.92 13.10 31.89
CA PHE A 40 11.47 13.04 31.78
C PHE A 40 10.88 13.32 33.16
N GLY A 41 10.59 14.60 33.41
CA GLY A 41 9.72 15.02 34.50
C GLY A 41 8.35 14.43 34.27
N ALA A 42 7.86 13.72 35.29
CA ALA A 42 6.51 13.17 35.31
C ALA A 42 5.50 14.31 35.45
N ASP A 43 4.83 14.69 34.38
CA ASP A 43 3.53 15.33 34.44
C ASP A 43 2.50 14.34 33.90
N ASN A 44 2.03 13.46 34.79
CA ASN A 44 0.86 12.62 34.62
C ASN A 44 -0.39 13.48 34.77
N GLN A 45 -0.82 14.11 33.67
CA GLN A 45 -2.22 14.46 33.50
C GLN A 45 -2.81 13.43 32.52
N ALA A 46 -3.52 12.47 33.07
CA ALA A 46 -4.31 11.50 32.33
C ALA A 46 -5.41 12.24 31.55
N ARG A 47 -5.13 12.57 30.29
CA ARG A 47 -6.20 12.79 29.30
C ARG A 47 -6.60 11.40 28.80
N ALA A 48 -7.82 11.00 29.12
CA ALA A 48 -8.45 9.83 28.52
C ALA A 48 -8.42 10.01 26.99
N SER A 49 -7.48 9.33 26.34
CA SER A 49 -7.46 9.15 24.90
C SER A 49 -8.62 8.21 24.59
N ALA A 50 -9.63 8.71 23.89
CA ALA A 50 -10.64 7.85 23.30
C ALA A 50 -9.89 6.82 22.45
N ALA A 51 -10.02 5.55 22.76
CA ALA A 51 -9.47 4.45 22.00
C ALA A 51 -10.04 4.56 20.56
N THR A 52 -9.23 4.98 19.61
CA THR A 52 -9.58 4.88 18.20
C THR A 52 -9.56 3.39 17.86
N THR A 53 -10.76 2.80 17.78
CA THR A 53 -10.93 1.42 17.32
C THR A 53 -10.35 1.32 15.90
N ALA A 54 -9.56 0.26 15.64
CA ALA A 54 -9.04 -0.03 14.32
C ALA A 54 -10.19 -0.07 13.29
N ALA A 55 -9.94 0.46 12.08
CA ALA A 55 -10.95 0.44 11.03
C ALA A 55 -11.39 -1.01 10.76
N PRO A 56 -12.71 -1.30 10.67
CA PRO A 56 -13.19 -2.66 10.46
C PRO A 56 -12.72 -3.19 9.10
N SER A 57 -12.48 -4.50 9.01
CA SER A 57 -11.92 -5.17 7.82
C SER A 57 -12.69 -4.89 6.52
N TRP A 58 -14.01 -4.67 6.61
CA TRP A 58 -14.82 -4.29 5.46
C TRP A 58 -14.51 -2.87 4.94
N ALA A 59 -14.00 -1.96 5.79
CA ALA A 59 -13.62 -0.60 5.40
C ALA A 59 -12.22 -0.55 4.76
N THR A 60 -11.42 -1.60 4.93
CA THR A 60 -10.07 -1.73 4.35
C THR A 60 -10.00 -2.77 3.24
N ALA A 61 -11.13 -3.31 2.80
CA ALA A 61 -11.19 -4.27 1.71
C ALA A 61 -10.61 -3.69 0.42
N THR A 62 -9.89 -4.51 -0.34
CA THR A 62 -9.31 -4.17 -1.63
C THR A 62 -10.00 -4.97 -2.75
N ALA A 63 -10.12 -4.36 -3.91
CA ALA A 63 -10.67 -5.01 -5.09
C ALA A 63 -9.77 -6.15 -5.59
N ASP A 64 -10.37 -7.06 -6.33
CA ASP A 64 -9.72 -8.06 -7.16
C ASP A 64 -9.93 -7.75 -8.66
N GLY A 65 -9.64 -8.72 -9.54
CA GLY A 65 -9.85 -8.55 -10.97
C GLY A 65 -9.12 -7.34 -11.55
N PHE A 66 -9.66 -6.75 -12.61
CA PHE A 66 -9.05 -5.59 -13.25
C PHE A 66 -9.02 -4.34 -12.35
N ALA A 67 -9.93 -4.19 -11.39
CA ALA A 67 -9.86 -3.09 -10.43
C ALA A 67 -8.66 -3.18 -9.48
N SER A 68 -7.99 -4.33 -9.37
CA SER A 68 -6.76 -4.51 -8.59
C SER A 68 -5.47 -4.22 -9.37
N VAL A 69 -5.53 -4.07 -10.68
CA VAL A 69 -4.37 -3.92 -11.55
C VAL A 69 -3.82 -2.49 -11.45
N ASN A 70 -2.51 -2.38 -11.26
CA ASN A 70 -1.84 -1.09 -11.21
C ASN A 70 -1.78 -0.45 -12.61
N SER A 71 -2.42 0.68 -12.78
CA SER A 71 -2.43 1.43 -14.02
C SER A 71 -2.90 2.87 -13.82
N LEU A 72 -2.77 3.73 -14.82
CA LEU A 72 -3.28 5.11 -14.82
C LEU A 72 -2.93 5.91 -13.54
N GLY A 73 -1.76 5.65 -12.95
CA GLY A 73 -1.32 6.31 -11.73
C GLY A 73 -1.92 5.79 -10.43
N GLN A 74 -2.78 4.74 -10.49
CA GLN A 74 -3.38 4.08 -9.33
C GLN A 74 -2.74 2.72 -9.04
N ASN A 75 -2.66 2.37 -7.76
CA ASN A 75 -2.15 1.09 -7.29
C ASN A 75 -3.33 0.21 -6.82
N GLY A 76 -4.16 -0.22 -7.79
CA GLY A 76 -5.42 -0.90 -7.56
C GLY A 76 -6.50 0.02 -6.97
N THR A 77 -7.63 -0.59 -6.55
CA THR A 77 -8.79 0.11 -5.96
C THR A 77 -8.89 -0.20 -4.48
N TYR A 78 -8.84 0.81 -3.65
CA TYR A 78 -8.94 0.73 -2.18
C TYR A 78 -9.94 1.75 -1.61
N GLY A 79 -10.59 2.53 -2.45
CA GLY A 79 -11.63 3.48 -2.09
C GLY A 79 -11.19 4.55 -1.09
N GLY A 80 -12.08 4.90 -0.20
CA GLY A 80 -11.86 5.93 0.82
C GLY A 80 -11.16 5.46 2.10
N ARG A 81 -10.49 4.29 2.09
CA ARG A 81 -9.92 3.67 3.32
C ARG A 81 -8.95 4.56 4.10
N ASP A 82 -8.31 5.51 3.42
CA ASP A 82 -7.35 6.44 4.02
C ASP A 82 -8.03 7.70 4.59
N GLY A 83 -9.34 7.84 4.41
CA GLY A 83 -10.17 8.93 4.92
C GLY A 83 -10.94 8.58 6.19
N GLN A 84 -11.77 9.54 6.63
CA GLN A 84 -12.65 9.33 7.78
C GLN A 84 -13.77 8.35 7.45
N ILE A 85 -14.13 7.52 8.42
CA ILE A 85 -15.36 6.73 8.38
C ILE A 85 -16.50 7.61 8.92
N VAL A 86 -17.49 7.87 8.08
CA VAL A 86 -18.68 8.66 8.43
C VAL A 86 -19.93 7.83 8.24
N THR A 87 -20.90 8.00 9.13
CA THR A 87 -22.20 7.32 9.02
C THR A 87 -23.25 8.33 8.57
N VAL A 88 -23.97 8.01 7.51
CA VAL A 88 -25.00 8.86 6.91
C VAL A 88 -26.36 8.18 6.96
N LYS A 89 -27.41 8.98 7.14
CA LYS A 89 -28.82 8.54 7.17
C LYS A 89 -29.74 9.42 6.33
N THR A 90 -29.18 10.47 5.70
CA THR A 90 -29.93 11.43 4.88
C THR A 90 -29.25 11.60 3.52
N GLN A 91 -30.03 12.00 2.51
CA GLN A 91 -29.49 12.34 1.19
C GLN A 91 -28.46 13.47 1.27
N ALA A 92 -28.73 14.50 2.05
CA ALA A 92 -27.85 15.66 2.19
C ALA A 92 -26.47 15.28 2.74
N ASP A 93 -26.41 14.40 3.76
CA ASP A 93 -25.15 13.91 4.31
C ASP A 93 -24.42 13.00 3.30
N LEU A 94 -25.15 12.13 2.61
CA LEU A 94 -24.58 11.27 1.58
C LEU A 94 -23.96 12.09 0.45
N GLU A 95 -24.68 13.09 -0.07
CA GLU A 95 -24.18 14.02 -1.09
C GLU A 95 -22.94 14.77 -0.59
N LYS A 96 -22.99 15.32 0.62
CA LYS A 96 -21.89 16.06 1.23
C LYS A 96 -20.57 15.30 1.20
N TYR A 97 -20.58 14.05 1.62
CA TYR A 97 -19.36 13.27 1.71
C TYR A 97 -18.97 12.58 0.38
N ALA A 98 -19.93 12.17 -0.43
CA ALA A 98 -19.67 11.58 -1.73
C ALA A 98 -19.08 12.57 -2.73
N THR A 99 -19.47 13.85 -2.66
CA THR A 99 -18.98 14.92 -3.55
C THR A 99 -17.76 15.66 -3.02
N ALA A 100 -17.30 15.37 -1.80
CA ALA A 100 -16.13 16.01 -1.20
C ALA A 100 -14.84 15.59 -1.92
N ALA A 101 -13.85 16.48 -1.99
CA ALA A 101 -12.54 16.18 -2.57
C ALA A 101 -11.73 15.20 -1.70
N GLN A 102 -11.92 15.23 -0.37
CA GLN A 102 -11.19 14.37 0.57
C GLN A 102 -11.68 12.91 0.50
N PRO A 103 -10.81 11.92 0.79
CA PRO A 103 -11.21 10.53 0.89
C PRO A 103 -12.19 10.29 2.06
N TYR A 104 -13.20 9.44 1.84
CA TYR A 104 -14.17 9.03 2.88
C TYR A 104 -14.60 7.58 2.72
N VAL A 105 -14.78 6.90 3.86
CA VAL A 105 -15.60 5.70 3.97
C VAL A 105 -16.98 6.12 4.47
N ILE A 106 -17.99 6.04 3.62
CA ILE A 106 -19.36 6.54 3.88
C ILE A 106 -20.26 5.35 4.15
N VAL A 107 -20.65 5.18 5.42
CA VAL A 107 -21.53 4.10 5.86
C VAL A 107 -23.00 4.57 5.77
N VAL A 108 -23.73 4.01 4.85
CA VAL A 108 -25.18 4.26 4.70
C VAL A 108 -25.93 3.39 5.70
N ALA A 109 -26.46 3.96 6.77
CA ALA A 109 -27.10 3.25 7.89
C ALA A 109 -28.63 3.49 7.96
N ALA A 110 -29.26 3.72 6.83
CA ALA A 110 -30.70 3.91 6.71
C ALA A 110 -31.15 3.63 5.27
N THR A 111 -32.47 3.57 5.06
CA THR A 111 -33.07 3.78 3.77
C THR A 111 -33.07 5.27 3.47
N ILE A 112 -32.47 5.70 2.36
CA ILE A 112 -32.40 7.07 1.89
C ILE A 112 -33.23 7.19 0.61
N ASP A 113 -34.37 7.86 0.71
CA ASP A 113 -35.20 8.18 -0.43
C ASP A 113 -34.63 9.39 -1.17
N MET A 114 -34.37 9.25 -2.45
CA MET A 114 -33.77 10.28 -3.30
C MET A 114 -34.82 11.26 -3.80
N ASN A 115 -34.56 12.53 -3.66
CA ASN A 115 -35.40 13.62 -4.11
C ASN A 115 -34.59 14.63 -4.94
N PRO A 116 -34.96 14.88 -6.21
CA PRO A 116 -36.03 14.22 -6.95
C PRO A 116 -35.73 12.76 -7.26
N VAL A 117 -36.76 11.96 -7.56
CA VAL A 117 -36.57 10.61 -8.13
C VAL A 117 -35.73 10.70 -9.40
N GLY A 118 -34.80 9.76 -9.56
CA GLY A 118 -33.80 9.77 -10.63
C GLY A 118 -32.53 10.54 -10.28
N LYS A 119 -32.43 11.08 -9.08
CA LYS A 119 -31.20 11.78 -8.64
C LYS A 119 -30.02 10.83 -8.58
N GLU A 120 -28.99 11.12 -9.38
CA GLU A 120 -27.69 10.46 -9.31
C GLU A 120 -26.68 11.35 -8.59
N ILE A 121 -26.09 10.83 -7.50
CA ILE A 121 -25.06 11.54 -6.74
C ILE A 121 -23.74 11.46 -7.51
N LYS A 122 -23.14 12.64 -7.81
CA LYS A 122 -21.84 12.74 -8.49
C LYS A 122 -20.69 12.40 -7.53
N VAL A 123 -20.28 11.14 -7.52
CA VAL A 123 -19.23 10.65 -6.63
C VAL A 123 -17.86 11.17 -7.10
N GLN A 124 -17.03 11.65 -6.17
CA GLN A 124 -15.65 12.02 -6.42
C GLN A 124 -14.70 10.85 -6.15
N SER A 125 -13.44 11.00 -6.56
CA SER A 125 -12.39 9.99 -6.33
C SER A 125 -12.17 9.67 -4.84
N ASP A 126 -11.56 8.53 -4.56
CA ASP A 126 -11.18 8.09 -3.21
C ASP A 126 -12.36 7.95 -2.24
N LYS A 127 -13.39 7.26 -2.69
CA LYS A 127 -14.59 7.00 -1.88
C LYS A 127 -14.88 5.51 -1.74
N THR A 128 -15.26 5.13 -0.52
CA THR A 128 -15.99 3.88 -0.27
C THR A 128 -17.39 4.23 0.21
N ILE A 129 -18.41 3.84 -0.55
CA ILE A 129 -19.82 3.96 -0.15
C ILE A 129 -20.30 2.57 0.18
N VAL A 130 -20.67 2.33 1.44
CA VAL A 130 -20.98 0.98 1.95
C VAL A 130 -22.25 0.98 2.76
N GLY A 131 -23.15 0.02 2.50
CA GLY A 131 -24.35 -0.17 3.29
C GLY A 131 -24.06 -0.82 4.66
N ALA A 132 -24.69 -0.34 5.71
CA ALA A 132 -24.59 -0.90 7.05
C ALA A 132 -25.37 -2.21 7.15
N GLY A 133 -24.67 -3.34 7.15
CA GLY A 133 -25.31 -4.66 7.13
C GLY A 133 -26.29 -4.80 5.98
N THR A 134 -27.53 -5.18 6.27
CA THR A 134 -28.61 -5.25 5.28
C THR A 134 -29.55 -4.04 5.30
N SER A 135 -29.22 -2.99 6.05
CA SER A 135 -30.10 -1.82 6.23
C SER A 135 -29.78 -0.63 5.32
N GLY A 136 -28.56 -0.60 4.72
CA GLY A 136 -28.16 0.51 3.85
C GLY A 136 -28.87 0.44 2.50
N GLN A 137 -29.77 1.40 2.22
CA GLN A 137 -30.55 1.42 0.99
C GLN A 137 -30.59 2.81 0.38
N ILE A 138 -30.58 2.87 -0.96
CA ILE A 138 -30.85 4.05 -1.79
C ILE A 138 -32.09 3.74 -2.60
N VAL A 139 -33.11 4.57 -2.50
CA VAL A 139 -34.40 4.38 -3.16
C VAL A 139 -34.68 5.54 -4.10
N GLY A 140 -35.05 5.24 -5.33
CA GLY A 140 -35.42 6.24 -6.32
C GLY A 140 -34.26 7.02 -6.92
N GLY A 141 -33.01 6.53 -6.83
CA GLY A 141 -31.84 7.18 -7.43
C GLY A 141 -30.60 6.33 -7.34
N GLY A 142 -29.44 6.90 -7.67
CA GLY A 142 -28.20 6.14 -7.81
C GLY A 142 -26.94 7.00 -7.70
N PHE A 143 -25.88 6.53 -8.36
CA PHE A 143 -24.55 7.13 -8.34
C PHE A 143 -24.01 7.35 -9.76
N PHE A 144 -23.41 8.51 -9.98
CA PHE A 144 -22.71 8.84 -11.21
C PHE A 144 -21.22 9.10 -10.96
N LEU A 145 -20.35 8.44 -11.72
CA LEU A 145 -18.90 8.60 -11.69
C LEU A 145 -18.43 9.24 -13.01
N GLY A 146 -18.06 10.51 -12.95
CA GLY A 146 -17.65 11.28 -14.14
C GLY A 146 -16.24 10.94 -14.63
N SER A 147 -15.86 11.57 -15.73
CA SER A 147 -14.55 11.37 -16.36
C SER A 147 -13.41 11.71 -15.41
N GLY A 148 -12.43 10.79 -15.31
CA GLY A 148 -11.26 10.92 -14.44
C GLY A 148 -11.51 10.60 -12.96
N VAL A 149 -12.75 10.33 -12.56
CA VAL A 149 -13.04 9.81 -11.23
C VAL A 149 -12.41 8.41 -11.09
N HIS A 150 -11.74 8.17 -9.97
CA HIS A 150 -11.01 6.93 -9.75
C HIS A 150 -10.99 6.50 -8.28
N ASN A 151 -10.58 5.25 -8.06
CA ASN A 151 -10.44 4.68 -6.72
C ASN A 151 -11.74 4.75 -5.93
N VAL A 152 -12.82 4.17 -6.48
CA VAL A 152 -14.16 4.18 -5.87
C VAL A 152 -14.64 2.76 -5.60
N ILE A 153 -15.18 2.53 -4.41
CA ILE A 153 -15.83 1.29 -4.00
C ILE A 153 -17.30 1.60 -3.67
N ILE A 154 -18.22 0.87 -4.32
CA ILE A 154 -19.66 0.90 -4.00
C ILE A 154 -20.06 -0.52 -3.62
N ARG A 155 -20.37 -0.75 -2.35
CA ARG A 155 -20.61 -2.12 -1.88
C ARG A 155 -21.69 -2.22 -0.82
N ASN A 156 -22.27 -3.41 -0.74
CA ASN A 156 -23.19 -3.82 0.33
C ASN A 156 -24.46 -2.95 0.44
N LEU A 157 -24.90 -2.35 -0.65
CA LEU A 157 -26.08 -1.49 -0.72
C LEU A 157 -27.24 -2.20 -1.40
N THR A 158 -28.47 -1.89 -1.00
CA THR A 158 -29.65 -2.09 -1.85
C THR A 158 -29.95 -0.77 -2.58
N ILE A 159 -29.92 -0.77 -3.93
CA ILE A 159 -30.24 0.39 -4.76
C ILE A 159 -31.43 0.01 -5.64
N ARG A 160 -32.54 0.76 -5.53
CA ARG A 160 -33.79 0.31 -6.14
C ARG A 160 -34.80 1.41 -6.40
N ASP A 161 -35.80 1.05 -7.21
CA ASP A 161 -37.08 1.76 -7.35
C ASP A 161 -37.00 3.19 -7.91
N SER A 162 -36.17 3.42 -8.94
CA SER A 162 -36.30 4.62 -9.78
C SER A 162 -37.26 4.47 -10.94
N TYR A 163 -37.83 3.24 -11.16
CA TYR A 163 -38.77 2.93 -12.23
C TYR A 163 -40.03 3.79 -12.15
N GLN A 164 -40.47 4.38 -13.26
CA GLN A 164 -41.60 5.31 -13.36
C GLN A 164 -42.79 4.75 -14.17
N GLY A 165 -42.94 3.42 -14.21
CA GLY A 165 -44.07 2.77 -14.88
C GLY A 165 -43.86 2.44 -16.36
N VAL A 166 -42.77 2.89 -16.97
CA VAL A 166 -42.45 2.61 -18.39
C VAL A 166 -40.97 2.28 -18.52
N TRP A 167 -40.64 1.14 -19.15
CA TRP A 167 -39.28 0.79 -19.53
C TRP A 167 -38.86 1.51 -20.81
N ASN A 168 -37.57 1.82 -20.97
CA ASN A 168 -36.97 2.47 -22.13
C ASN A 168 -37.48 3.91 -22.39
N ASP A 169 -37.91 4.59 -21.37
CA ASP A 169 -38.24 6.00 -21.43
C ASP A 169 -36.95 6.86 -21.49
N LYS A 170 -36.82 7.66 -22.54
CA LYS A 170 -35.64 8.50 -22.77
C LYS A 170 -35.53 9.67 -21.79
N ASP A 171 -36.63 10.03 -21.16
CA ASP A 171 -36.68 11.11 -20.17
C ASP A 171 -36.27 10.63 -18.76
N HIS A 172 -36.14 9.32 -18.58
CA HIS A 172 -35.82 8.68 -17.30
C HIS A 172 -34.60 7.73 -17.41
N ASP A 173 -33.45 8.28 -17.82
CA ASP A 173 -32.12 7.60 -17.85
C ASP A 173 -31.55 7.54 -16.41
N PHE A 174 -32.22 6.75 -15.52
CA PHE A 174 -31.92 6.68 -14.08
C PHE A 174 -31.34 5.34 -13.71
N ASP A 175 -30.00 5.30 -13.66
CA ASP A 175 -29.23 4.11 -13.34
C ASP A 175 -28.97 3.95 -11.84
N ALA A 176 -28.69 2.72 -11.39
CA ALA A 176 -28.22 2.51 -10.02
C ALA A 176 -26.76 2.94 -9.86
N VAL A 177 -25.90 2.55 -10.81
CA VAL A 177 -24.49 3.00 -10.89
C VAL A 177 -24.14 3.26 -12.35
N GLN A 178 -23.88 4.50 -12.70
CA GLN A 178 -23.42 4.89 -14.02
C GLN A 178 -22.00 5.47 -13.94
N MET A 179 -21.15 5.14 -14.90
CA MET A 179 -19.82 5.74 -15.02
C MET A 179 -19.46 6.09 -16.46
N ASP A 180 -18.92 7.29 -16.64
CA ASP A 180 -18.49 7.87 -17.90
C ASP A 180 -16.99 8.25 -17.83
N GLY A 181 -16.09 7.37 -18.27
CA GLY A 181 -14.65 7.62 -18.27
C GLY A 181 -14.00 7.56 -16.88
N ALA A 182 -14.58 6.83 -15.94
CA ALA A 182 -13.99 6.55 -14.63
C ALA A 182 -13.06 5.33 -14.68
N HIS A 183 -12.18 5.20 -13.67
CA HIS A 183 -11.30 4.03 -13.60
C HIS A 183 -11.02 3.58 -12.17
N HIS A 184 -10.57 2.33 -12.00
CA HIS A 184 -10.34 1.73 -10.68
C HIS A 184 -11.60 1.82 -9.82
N VAL A 185 -12.65 1.10 -10.27
CA VAL A 185 -13.95 1.06 -9.61
C VAL A 185 -14.30 -0.37 -9.24
N TRP A 186 -14.73 -0.58 -8.00
CA TRP A 186 -15.22 -1.87 -7.51
C TRP A 186 -16.65 -1.77 -7.03
N ILE A 187 -17.55 -2.54 -7.68
CA ILE A 187 -18.97 -2.64 -7.33
C ILE A 187 -19.20 -4.04 -6.77
N ASP A 188 -19.48 -4.15 -5.46
CA ASP A 188 -19.40 -5.43 -4.76
C ASP A 188 -20.53 -5.68 -3.75
N HIS A 189 -21.10 -6.87 -3.73
CA HIS A 189 -22.15 -7.29 -2.79
C HIS A 189 -23.39 -6.36 -2.74
N ASN A 190 -23.79 -5.75 -3.84
CA ASN A 190 -25.01 -4.93 -3.88
C ASN A 190 -26.23 -5.74 -4.36
N ASP A 191 -27.44 -5.35 -3.95
CA ASP A 191 -28.73 -5.76 -4.53
C ASP A 191 -29.26 -4.59 -5.34
N LEU A 192 -29.14 -4.67 -6.68
CA LEU A 192 -29.56 -3.62 -7.61
C LEU A 192 -30.79 -4.12 -8.38
N ARG A 193 -31.86 -3.31 -8.38
CA ARG A 193 -33.12 -3.74 -9.00
C ARG A 193 -34.11 -2.61 -9.24
N HIS A 194 -35.02 -2.85 -10.19
CA HIS A 194 -36.20 -2.03 -10.47
C HIS A 194 -35.86 -0.55 -10.70
N MET A 195 -34.83 -0.32 -11.54
CA MET A 195 -34.40 1.02 -11.96
C MET A 195 -35.04 1.38 -13.30
N ALA A 196 -35.21 2.67 -13.58
CA ALA A 196 -35.83 3.14 -14.82
C ALA A 196 -35.01 2.82 -16.06
N ASP A 197 -33.67 2.85 -15.98
CA ASP A 197 -32.78 2.42 -17.04
C ASP A 197 -31.85 1.28 -16.60
N GLY A 198 -30.56 1.45 -16.50
CA GLY A 198 -29.60 0.39 -16.18
C GLY A 198 -29.43 0.11 -14.70
N LEU A 199 -28.99 -1.10 -14.35
CA LEU A 199 -28.49 -1.36 -13.00
C LEU A 199 -27.01 -0.95 -12.87
N ILE A 200 -26.22 -1.23 -13.91
CA ILE A 200 -24.81 -0.81 -13.98
C ILE A 200 -24.50 -0.41 -15.43
N ASP A 201 -23.95 0.78 -15.62
CA ASP A 201 -23.46 1.24 -16.90
C ASP A 201 -21.99 1.68 -16.81
N VAL A 202 -21.11 0.99 -17.54
CA VAL A 202 -19.67 1.23 -17.64
C VAL A 202 -19.37 1.81 -19.02
N ARG A 203 -19.36 3.13 -19.15
CA ARG A 203 -19.40 3.81 -20.45
C ARG A 203 -18.17 4.68 -20.71
N LYS A 204 -18.01 5.08 -21.97
CA LYS A 204 -17.08 6.15 -22.42
C LYS A 204 -15.66 5.99 -21.91
N ASP A 205 -15.04 4.86 -22.23
CA ASP A 205 -13.66 4.52 -21.87
C ASP A 205 -13.41 4.27 -20.38
N SER A 206 -14.45 4.05 -19.58
CA SER A 206 -14.26 3.57 -18.20
C SER A 206 -13.51 2.26 -18.21
N THR A 207 -12.53 2.09 -17.31
CA THR A 207 -11.60 0.95 -17.32
C THR A 207 -11.12 0.56 -15.93
N ASN A 208 -10.41 -0.55 -15.79
CA ASN A 208 -10.00 -1.11 -14.50
C ASN A 208 -11.18 -1.25 -13.52
N VAL A 209 -12.23 -1.92 -13.98
CA VAL A 209 -13.49 -2.11 -13.23
C VAL A 209 -13.62 -3.57 -12.81
N THR A 210 -14.07 -3.82 -11.59
CA THR A 210 -14.54 -5.14 -11.14
C THR A 210 -15.95 -5.04 -10.60
N VAL A 211 -16.82 -5.94 -11.05
CA VAL A 211 -18.22 -6.08 -10.58
C VAL A 211 -18.37 -7.49 -10.03
N SER A 212 -18.58 -7.62 -8.71
CA SER A 212 -18.52 -8.91 -8.04
C SER A 212 -19.58 -9.08 -6.96
N TRP A 213 -20.07 -10.32 -6.82
CA TRP A 213 -21.01 -10.72 -5.76
C TRP A 213 -22.30 -9.90 -5.67
N ASN A 214 -22.69 -9.20 -6.76
CA ASN A 214 -23.94 -8.46 -6.78
C ASN A 214 -25.12 -9.37 -7.14
N LYS A 215 -26.29 -9.03 -6.61
CA LYS A 215 -27.56 -9.50 -7.09
C LYS A 215 -28.16 -8.43 -7.99
N LEU A 216 -28.38 -8.77 -9.25
CA LEU A 216 -28.92 -7.90 -10.30
C LEU A 216 -30.27 -8.49 -10.73
N SER A 217 -31.38 -7.81 -10.44
CA SER A 217 -32.69 -8.43 -10.64
C SER A 217 -33.78 -7.45 -11.01
N ASP A 218 -34.90 -7.99 -11.51
CA ASP A 218 -36.16 -7.28 -11.77
C ASP A 218 -35.91 -5.96 -12.57
N ASN A 219 -35.27 -6.09 -13.75
CA ASN A 219 -34.94 -4.94 -14.57
C ASN A 219 -34.96 -5.24 -16.08
N ASN A 220 -35.29 -4.23 -16.88
CA ASN A 220 -35.21 -4.35 -18.34
C ASN A 220 -33.78 -4.35 -18.85
N LYS A 221 -33.03 -3.25 -18.60
CA LYS A 221 -31.61 -3.12 -18.94
C LYS A 221 -30.76 -3.37 -17.70
N THR A 222 -29.87 -4.34 -17.76
CA THR A 222 -29.17 -4.77 -16.55
C THR A 222 -27.77 -4.19 -16.44
N PHE A 223 -26.89 -4.53 -17.37
CA PHE A 223 -25.48 -4.18 -17.28
C PHE A 223 -24.91 -3.86 -18.67
N GLY A 224 -24.68 -2.58 -18.91
CA GLY A 224 -24.09 -2.08 -20.15
C GLY A 224 -22.61 -1.76 -20.02
N ILE A 225 -21.81 -2.13 -21.03
CA ILE A 225 -20.38 -1.85 -21.10
C ILE A 225 -20.07 -1.33 -22.50
N GLY A 226 -19.40 -0.14 -22.57
CA GLY A 226 -18.95 0.42 -23.83
C GLY A 226 -19.43 1.84 -24.11
N TRP A 227 -20.29 2.02 -25.14
CA TRP A 227 -20.70 3.32 -25.68
C TRP A 227 -19.52 4.21 -26.08
N THR A 228 -18.54 3.61 -26.73
CA THR A 228 -17.34 4.26 -27.23
C THR A 228 -16.86 3.57 -28.51
N ASP A 229 -16.21 4.32 -29.39
CA ASP A 229 -15.51 3.76 -30.54
C ASP A 229 -14.08 3.29 -30.19
N ASN A 230 -13.62 3.58 -28.98
CA ASN A 230 -12.33 3.13 -28.49
C ASN A 230 -12.40 1.69 -27.95
N VAL A 231 -11.25 0.99 -27.93
CA VAL A 231 -11.11 -0.34 -27.34
C VAL A 231 -10.16 -0.22 -26.16
N LYS A 232 -10.69 0.24 -25.02
CA LYS A 232 -9.88 0.58 -23.83
C LYS A 232 -10.36 -0.04 -22.52
N THR A 233 -11.61 -0.44 -22.46
CA THR A 233 -12.20 -0.96 -21.22
C THR A 233 -11.60 -2.31 -20.83
N ASP A 234 -11.05 -2.37 -19.62
CA ASP A 234 -10.62 -3.58 -18.94
C ASP A 234 -11.57 -3.83 -17.77
N ILE A 235 -12.30 -4.97 -17.82
CA ILE A 235 -13.35 -5.24 -16.86
C ILE A 235 -13.37 -6.71 -16.42
N THR A 236 -13.59 -6.93 -15.14
CA THR A 236 -13.89 -8.25 -14.56
C THR A 236 -15.31 -8.27 -14.00
N VAL A 237 -16.08 -9.30 -14.37
CA VAL A 237 -17.45 -9.52 -13.89
C VAL A 237 -17.53 -10.93 -13.33
N HIS A 238 -17.63 -11.10 -12.01
CA HIS A 238 -17.60 -12.43 -11.43
C HIS A 238 -18.51 -12.58 -10.21
N HIS A 239 -19.00 -13.79 -10.00
CA HIS A 239 -19.84 -14.12 -8.85
C HIS A 239 -21.10 -13.24 -8.74
N ASN A 240 -21.66 -12.77 -9.86
CA ASN A 240 -22.90 -12.02 -9.85
C ASN A 240 -24.08 -12.95 -10.16
N TRP A 241 -25.21 -12.67 -9.52
CA TRP A 241 -26.47 -13.36 -9.76
C TRP A 241 -27.43 -12.45 -10.54
N PHE A 242 -27.64 -12.79 -11.81
CA PHE A 242 -28.61 -12.14 -12.70
C PHE A 242 -29.92 -12.92 -12.64
N ARG A 243 -31.00 -12.27 -12.28
CA ARG A 243 -32.31 -12.92 -12.13
C ARG A 243 -33.43 -12.00 -12.58
N GLU A 244 -34.35 -12.53 -13.42
CA GLU A 244 -35.46 -11.73 -13.92
C GLU A 244 -34.98 -10.43 -14.59
N THR A 245 -34.02 -10.55 -15.52
CA THR A 245 -33.39 -9.46 -16.25
C THR A 245 -33.60 -9.68 -17.75
N GLU A 246 -34.07 -8.63 -18.47
CA GLU A 246 -34.48 -8.84 -19.88
C GLU A 246 -33.27 -8.80 -20.83
N GLN A 247 -32.42 -7.75 -20.74
CA GLN A 247 -31.33 -7.55 -21.67
C GLN A 247 -30.08 -6.95 -20.98
N ARG A 248 -28.95 -7.00 -21.68
CA ARG A 248 -27.65 -6.53 -21.18
C ARG A 248 -27.18 -7.32 -19.94
N ASN A 249 -26.92 -8.63 -20.10
CA ASN A 249 -26.58 -9.53 -18.98
C ASN A 249 -25.12 -10.10 -19.00
N PRO A 250 -24.03 -9.32 -19.15
CA PRO A 250 -23.93 -7.96 -19.69
C PRO A 250 -23.94 -7.89 -21.22
N SER A 251 -24.21 -6.69 -21.78
CA SER A 251 -23.88 -6.33 -23.15
C SER A 251 -22.58 -5.56 -23.16
N THR A 252 -21.54 -6.13 -23.80
CA THR A 252 -20.17 -5.60 -23.76
C THR A 252 -19.74 -5.20 -25.17
N ASP A 253 -19.53 -3.90 -25.38
CA ASP A 253 -19.17 -3.32 -26.67
C ASP A 253 -17.79 -2.66 -26.61
N ASN A 254 -16.90 -2.99 -27.56
CA ASN A 254 -15.54 -2.42 -27.71
C ASN A 254 -14.65 -2.51 -26.46
N ALA A 255 -14.82 -3.56 -25.62
CA ALA A 255 -13.90 -3.79 -24.49
C ALA A 255 -12.57 -4.41 -24.96
N ALA A 256 -11.45 -3.85 -24.46
CA ALA A 256 -10.12 -4.40 -24.71
C ALA A 256 -9.97 -5.79 -24.08
N HIS A 257 -10.38 -5.89 -22.80
CA HIS A 257 -10.38 -7.15 -22.07
C HIS A 257 -11.62 -7.22 -21.17
N ALA A 258 -12.53 -8.18 -21.46
CA ALA A 258 -13.67 -8.49 -20.62
C ALA A 258 -13.52 -9.92 -20.09
N HIS A 259 -13.32 -10.08 -18.79
CA HIS A 259 -13.22 -11.37 -18.12
C HIS A 259 -14.45 -11.63 -17.27
N LEU A 260 -15.24 -12.60 -17.64
CA LEU A 260 -16.47 -12.99 -16.96
C LEU A 260 -16.32 -14.41 -16.42
N TYR A 261 -16.53 -14.63 -15.11
CA TYR A 261 -16.43 -15.98 -14.56
C TYR A 261 -17.33 -16.20 -13.33
N ASN A 262 -17.72 -17.44 -13.10
CA ASN A 262 -18.57 -17.88 -11.99
C ASN A 262 -19.83 -17.02 -11.77
N ASN A 263 -20.41 -16.48 -12.83
CA ASN A 263 -21.71 -15.79 -12.77
C ASN A 263 -22.86 -16.79 -12.89
N PHE A 264 -23.98 -16.48 -12.25
CA PHE A 264 -25.23 -17.24 -12.37
C PHE A 264 -26.28 -16.37 -13.05
N LEU A 265 -26.76 -16.80 -14.21
CA LEU A 265 -27.82 -16.16 -14.98
C LEU A 265 -29.04 -17.07 -14.98
N GLU A 266 -30.16 -16.59 -14.42
CA GLU A 266 -31.34 -17.42 -14.15
C GLU A 266 -32.61 -16.77 -14.68
N ASP A 267 -33.29 -17.45 -15.61
CA ASP A 267 -34.69 -17.17 -15.92
C ASP A 267 -35.60 -18.04 -15.06
N VAL A 268 -36.38 -17.41 -14.21
CA VAL A 268 -37.30 -18.10 -13.29
C VAL A 268 -38.62 -18.44 -14.00
N ALA A 269 -39.10 -19.65 -13.85
CA ALA A 269 -40.38 -20.05 -14.40
C ALA A 269 -41.54 -19.25 -13.78
N GLY A 270 -42.47 -18.75 -14.61
CA GLY A 270 -43.66 -18.04 -14.17
C GLY A 270 -43.47 -16.52 -13.92
N THR A 271 -42.27 -15.99 -14.07
CA THR A 271 -42.03 -14.54 -13.99
C THR A 271 -42.35 -13.83 -15.30
N THR A 272 -42.62 -12.53 -15.23
CA THR A 272 -42.97 -11.68 -16.40
C THR A 272 -41.73 -11.23 -17.17
N ILE A 273 -40.63 -10.99 -16.49
CA ILE A 273 -39.35 -10.56 -17.10
C ILE A 273 -38.54 -11.81 -17.46
N LYS A 274 -38.23 -11.94 -18.76
CA LYS A 274 -37.44 -13.04 -19.33
C LYS A 274 -36.27 -12.48 -20.12
N SER A 275 -35.14 -13.16 -20.08
CA SER A 275 -33.98 -12.78 -20.85
C SER A 275 -34.20 -12.91 -22.35
N SER A 276 -33.97 -11.83 -23.07
CA SER A 276 -33.85 -11.86 -24.52
C SER A 276 -32.47 -12.40 -24.96
N TYR A 277 -31.46 -12.17 -24.16
CA TYR A 277 -30.11 -12.77 -24.28
C TYR A 277 -29.33 -12.69 -22.96
N GLY A 278 -28.35 -13.56 -22.80
CA GLY A 278 -27.41 -13.55 -21.69
C GLY A 278 -26.20 -12.67 -21.94
N ASN A 279 -24.97 -13.23 -21.97
CA ASN A 279 -23.77 -12.45 -22.26
C ASN A 279 -23.67 -12.13 -23.75
N TYR A 280 -23.37 -10.89 -24.09
CA TYR A 280 -23.22 -10.44 -25.47
C TYR A 280 -21.88 -9.72 -25.68
N SER A 281 -20.98 -10.34 -26.48
CA SER A 281 -19.71 -9.75 -26.91
C SER A 281 -19.92 -9.00 -28.22
N ARG A 282 -19.83 -7.67 -28.21
CA ARG A 282 -20.14 -6.79 -29.33
C ARG A 282 -18.94 -6.03 -29.86
N GLY A 283 -19.07 -5.50 -31.08
CA GLY A 283 -18.08 -4.63 -31.70
C GLY A 283 -16.70 -5.31 -31.80
N ARG A 284 -15.69 -4.73 -31.20
CA ARG A 284 -14.30 -5.25 -31.15
C ARG A 284 -13.91 -5.84 -29.79
N THR A 285 -14.89 -6.20 -29.00
CA THR A 285 -14.68 -6.78 -27.67
C THR A 285 -13.86 -8.07 -27.73
N LYS A 286 -12.94 -8.23 -26.78
CA LYS A 286 -12.27 -9.50 -26.47
C LYS A 286 -12.79 -10.03 -25.13
N MET A 287 -13.62 -11.08 -25.17
CA MET A 287 -14.25 -11.65 -23.98
C MET A 287 -13.71 -13.04 -23.68
N VAL A 288 -13.42 -13.30 -22.40
CA VAL A 288 -13.19 -14.63 -21.83
C VAL A 288 -14.30 -14.91 -20.84
N LEU A 289 -15.02 -16.04 -21.04
CA LEU A 289 -16.17 -16.45 -20.23
C LEU A 289 -15.92 -17.84 -19.65
N GLU A 290 -15.77 -17.91 -18.32
CA GLU A 290 -15.37 -19.16 -17.65
C GLU A 290 -16.31 -19.55 -16.51
N ASN A 291 -16.56 -20.85 -16.37
CA ASN A 291 -17.27 -21.49 -15.26
C ASN A 291 -18.55 -20.79 -14.80
N SER A 292 -19.28 -20.12 -15.70
CA SER A 292 -20.56 -19.49 -15.42
C SER A 292 -21.72 -20.45 -15.65
N TYR A 293 -22.83 -20.28 -14.92
CA TYR A 293 -24.02 -21.15 -14.98
C TYR A 293 -25.20 -20.37 -15.57
N PHE A 294 -25.79 -20.91 -16.65
CA PHE A 294 -26.94 -20.34 -17.34
C PHE A 294 -28.11 -21.27 -17.17
N GLN A 295 -29.24 -20.78 -16.66
CA GLN A 295 -30.44 -21.58 -16.40
C GLN A 295 -31.68 -20.99 -17.05
N GLY A 296 -32.35 -21.76 -17.90
CA GLY A 296 -33.65 -21.41 -18.50
C GLY A 296 -33.64 -20.31 -19.55
N MET A 297 -32.48 -19.76 -19.87
CA MET A 297 -32.31 -18.55 -20.70
C MET A 297 -32.45 -18.85 -22.21
N ASN A 298 -33.00 -17.85 -22.92
CA ASN A 298 -32.91 -17.80 -24.38
C ASN A 298 -31.63 -17.05 -24.78
N ASN A 299 -30.91 -17.53 -25.82
CA ASN A 299 -29.66 -16.94 -26.32
C ASN A 299 -28.61 -16.68 -25.21
N PRO A 300 -28.20 -17.70 -24.44
CA PRO A 300 -27.37 -17.49 -23.26
C PRO A 300 -26.05 -16.77 -23.58
N VAL A 301 -25.46 -16.98 -24.75
CA VAL A 301 -24.21 -16.34 -25.17
C VAL A 301 -24.27 -15.95 -26.63
N THR A 302 -24.07 -14.68 -26.91
CA THR A 302 -24.07 -14.13 -28.26
C THR A 302 -22.82 -13.32 -28.55
N LYS A 303 -22.44 -13.19 -29.84
CA LYS A 303 -21.32 -12.37 -30.29
C LYS A 303 -21.55 -11.76 -31.67
N ASP A 304 -20.97 -10.57 -31.88
CA ASP A 304 -20.86 -10.00 -33.21
C ASP A 304 -19.74 -10.70 -34.02
N SER A 305 -19.81 -10.61 -35.33
CA SER A 305 -18.79 -11.20 -36.21
C SER A 305 -17.37 -10.65 -35.95
N THR A 306 -17.26 -9.38 -35.57
CA THR A 306 -15.99 -8.68 -35.26
C THR A 306 -15.48 -8.93 -33.85
N ALA A 307 -16.32 -9.39 -32.94
CA ALA A 307 -15.96 -9.65 -31.56
C ALA A 307 -15.29 -11.00 -31.38
N ALA A 308 -14.41 -11.11 -30.38
CA ALA A 308 -13.88 -12.37 -29.90
C ALA A 308 -14.61 -12.80 -28.61
N LEU A 309 -14.91 -14.09 -28.49
CA LEU A 309 -15.50 -14.70 -27.31
C LEU A 309 -14.97 -16.13 -27.14
N VAL A 310 -14.18 -16.34 -26.08
CA VAL A 310 -13.63 -17.64 -25.70
C VAL A 310 -14.39 -18.16 -24.48
N GLN A 311 -14.99 -19.33 -24.61
CA GLN A 311 -15.76 -19.98 -23.55
C GLN A 311 -15.00 -21.17 -22.98
N LYS A 312 -15.05 -21.36 -21.64
CA LYS A 312 -14.48 -22.51 -20.94
C LYS A 312 -15.32 -22.88 -19.72
N GLY A 313 -15.65 -24.16 -19.57
CA GLY A 313 -16.24 -24.72 -18.35
C GLY A 313 -17.65 -24.22 -17.97
N ASN A 314 -18.35 -23.51 -18.86
CA ASN A 314 -19.72 -23.03 -18.61
C ASN A 314 -20.76 -24.15 -18.62
N THR A 315 -21.82 -23.99 -17.85
CA THR A 315 -23.00 -24.91 -17.83
C THR A 315 -24.23 -24.20 -18.38
N PHE A 316 -24.96 -24.90 -19.25
CA PHE A 316 -26.18 -24.42 -19.90
C PHE A 316 -27.34 -25.39 -19.58
N ALA A 317 -28.17 -25.04 -18.60
CA ALA A 317 -29.28 -25.88 -18.14
C ALA A 317 -30.61 -25.35 -18.64
N GLY A 318 -31.29 -26.11 -19.51
CA GLY A 318 -32.59 -25.72 -20.08
C GLY A 318 -32.55 -24.43 -20.90
N THR A 319 -31.39 -24.09 -21.48
CA THR A 319 -31.22 -22.91 -22.35
C THR A 319 -31.65 -23.22 -23.80
N SER A 320 -31.95 -22.18 -24.58
CA SER A 320 -32.28 -22.26 -25.99
C SER A 320 -31.64 -21.14 -26.82
N GLY A 321 -31.67 -21.25 -28.15
CA GLY A 321 -31.19 -20.22 -29.04
C GLY A 321 -29.65 -20.19 -29.17
N ARG A 322 -29.07 -19.01 -29.24
CA ARG A 322 -27.63 -18.78 -29.53
C ARG A 322 -26.78 -19.18 -28.33
N ASN A 323 -25.72 -19.93 -28.61
CA ASN A 323 -24.61 -20.19 -27.69
C ASN A 323 -23.31 -20.16 -28.49
N GLU A 324 -22.75 -18.94 -28.68
CA GLU A 324 -21.73 -18.65 -29.66
C GLU A 324 -20.36 -18.48 -29.00
N SER A 325 -19.30 -18.86 -29.75
CA SER A 325 -17.90 -18.62 -29.40
C SER A 325 -17.10 -18.41 -30.67
N GLY A 326 -15.88 -17.88 -30.55
CA GLY A 326 -14.97 -17.73 -31.65
C GLY A 326 -14.07 -16.48 -31.54
N GLY A 327 -13.04 -16.43 -32.37
CA GLY A 327 -11.98 -15.44 -32.29
C GLY A 327 -10.93 -15.78 -31.23
N THR A 328 -9.96 -14.87 -31.06
CA THR A 328 -8.88 -15.01 -30.08
C THR A 328 -9.03 -13.92 -29.04
N ALA A 329 -9.14 -14.30 -27.78
CA ALA A 329 -9.15 -13.39 -26.64
C ALA A 329 -7.75 -13.37 -25.96
N PHE A 330 -7.71 -12.97 -24.72
CA PHE A 330 -6.50 -12.82 -23.92
C PHE A 330 -6.44 -13.91 -22.82
N ASP A 331 -5.30 -14.00 -22.13
CA ASP A 331 -5.19 -14.80 -20.90
C ASP A 331 -5.35 -13.87 -19.67
N PRO A 332 -6.43 -13.99 -18.88
CA PRO A 332 -6.65 -13.16 -17.72
C PRO A 332 -5.55 -13.26 -16.66
N LYS A 333 -4.86 -14.41 -16.57
CA LYS A 333 -3.77 -14.63 -15.61
C LYS A 333 -2.52 -13.79 -15.89
N SER A 334 -2.44 -13.21 -17.09
CA SER A 334 -1.37 -12.24 -17.42
C SER A 334 -1.55 -10.88 -16.72
N PHE A 335 -2.74 -10.60 -16.18
CA PHE A 335 -3.08 -9.34 -15.51
C PHE A 335 -3.21 -9.48 -14.00
N TYR A 336 -3.88 -10.53 -13.53
CA TYR A 336 -4.12 -10.78 -12.09
C TYR A 336 -4.36 -12.27 -11.79
N SER A 337 -4.20 -12.64 -10.54
CA SER A 337 -4.51 -14.00 -10.07
C SER A 337 -5.99 -14.15 -9.74
N TYR A 338 -6.58 -15.27 -10.12
CA TYR A 338 -7.95 -15.64 -9.77
C TYR A 338 -8.11 -17.14 -9.63
N THR A 339 -9.19 -17.55 -8.97
CA THR A 339 -9.58 -18.97 -8.84
C THR A 339 -10.98 -19.15 -9.37
N LEU A 340 -11.23 -20.32 -9.95
CA LEU A 340 -12.55 -20.69 -10.47
C LEU A 340 -13.22 -21.67 -9.53
N ASP A 341 -14.44 -21.36 -9.09
CA ASP A 341 -15.30 -22.33 -8.44
C ASP A 341 -15.84 -23.34 -9.45
N LYS A 342 -16.20 -24.52 -8.95
CA LYS A 342 -16.84 -25.52 -9.81
C LYS A 342 -18.19 -25.00 -10.28
N THR A 343 -18.45 -25.07 -11.58
CA THR A 343 -19.67 -24.52 -12.20
C THR A 343 -20.93 -25.06 -11.56
N ALA A 344 -20.93 -26.34 -11.17
CA ALA A 344 -22.10 -26.98 -10.52
C ALA A 344 -22.45 -26.35 -9.16
N ASP A 345 -21.48 -25.76 -8.47
CA ASP A 345 -21.68 -25.16 -7.14
C ASP A 345 -22.11 -23.67 -7.23
N VAL A 346 -21.91 -23.03 -8.40
CA VAL A 346 -22.16 -21.59 -8.61
C VAL A 346 -23.60 -21.17 -8.26
N PRO A 347 -24.68 -21.89 -8.65
CA PRO A 347 -26.04 -21.47 -8.27
C PRO A 347 -26.26 -21.42 -6.75
N ALA A 348 -25.82 -22.45 -6.02
CA ALA A 348 -25.98 -22.49 -4.56
C ALA A 348 -25.11 -21.44 -3.87
N LEU A 349 -23.87 -21.26 -4.34
CA LEU A 349 -22.92 -20.26 -3.84
C LEU A 349 -23.51 -18.85 -3.98
N LEU A 350 -24.06 -18.49 -5.12
CA LEU A 350 -24.57 -17.15 -5.38
C LEU A 350 -25.93 -16.88 -4.75
N LYS A 351 -26.82 -17.89 -4.67
CA LYS A 351 -28.09 -17.75 -3.93
C LYS A 351 -27.84 -17.44 -2.43
N SER A 352 -26.73 -17.88 -1.88
CA SER A 352 -26.37 -17.63 -0.47
C SER A 352 -25.37 -16.47 -0.29
N GLY A 353 -24.60 -16.11 -1.32
CA GLY A 353 -23.46 -15.20 -1.25
C GLY A 353 -23.67 -13.84 -1.87
N ALA A 354 -24.42 -13.72 -2.97
CA ALA A 354 -24.61 -12.45 -3.67
C ALA A 354 -25.54 -11.49 -2.92
N GLY A 355 -25.26 -10.18 -3.06
CA GLY A 355 -26.02 -9.12 -2.41
C GLY A 355 -25.51 -8.75 -1.00
N PRO A 356 -26.22 -7.86 -0.32
CA PRO A 356 -25.78 -7.29 0.96
C PRO A 356 -25.63 -8.32 2.08
N ARG A 357 -24.54 -8.20 2.86
CA ARG A 357 -24.14 -9.08 3.95
C ARG A 357 -24.25 -8.35 5.29
N SER A 358 -24.80 -9.02 6.30
CA SER A 358 -24.95 -8.44 7.65
C SER A 358 -23.61 -8.09 8.32
N SER A 359 -22.51 -8.69 7.89
CA SER A 359 -21.16 -8.46 8.42
C SER A 359 -20.40 -7.27 7.79
N ILE A 360 -20.91 -6.69 6.70
CA ILE A 360 -20.29 -5.57 5.99
C ILE A 360 -20.96 -4.26 6.45
N GLY A 361 -20.18 -3.20 6.65
CA GLY A 361 -20.70 -1.87 7.03
C GLY A 361 -21.20 -1.76 8.47
N THR A 362 -21.06 -2.79 9.29
CA THR A 362 -21.48 -2.76 10.71
C THR A 362 -20.32 -2.53 11.66
N THR A 363 -20.54 -1.67 12.65
CA THR A 363 -19.61 -1.43 13.77
C THR A 363 -19.93 -2.32 14.98
N SER A 364 -20.69 -3.40 14.77
CA SER A 364 -21.09 -4.28 15.86
C SER A 364 -19.86 -4.89 16.56
N ALA A 365 -19.78 -4.72 17.86
CA ALA A 365 -18.76 -5.30 18.74
C ALA A 365 -18.73 -6.84 18.76
N THR A 366 -19.47 -7.47 17.83
CA THR A 366 -19.50 -8.91 17.57
C THR A 366 -19.19 -9.23 16.10
N ALA A 367 -18.48 -8.35 15.38
CA ALA A 367 -17.71 -8.86 14.26
C ALA A 367 -16.75 -9.86 14.88
N SER A 368 -16.94 -11.15 14.59
CA SER A 368 -15.91 -12.15 14.80
C SER A 368 -14.65 -11.54 14.20
N THR A 369 -13.83 -10.92 15.03
CA THR A 369 -12.45 -10.69 14.70
C THR A 369 -11.92 -12.08 14.38
N LYS A 370 -11.75 -12.40 13.11
CA LYS A 370 -10.70 -13.34 12.81
C LYS A 370 -9.48 -12.65 13.40
N ALA A 371 -9.13 -13.09 14.61
CA ALA A 371 -8.03 -12.52 15.37
C ALA A 371 -6.89 -12.39 14.38
N ALA A 372 -6.28 -11.19 14.32
CA ALA A 372 -5.14 -11.00 13.44
C ALA A 372 -4.26 -12.22 13.63
N THR A 373 -3.97 -12.96 12.58
CA THR A 373 -3.24 -14.22 12.71
C THR A 373 -1.97 -13.89 13.46
N THR A 374 -1.88 -14.33 14.72
CA THR A 374 -0.75 -14.02 15.56
C THR A 374 0.24 -15.16 15.46
N LEU A 375 1.45 -14.84 15.06
CA LEU A 375 2.57 -15.75 15.02
C LEU A 375 3.52 -15.36 16.16
N THR A 376 3.80 -16.29 17.06
CA THR A 376 4.65 -16.01 18.22
C THR A 376 6.05 -16.54 18.01
N VAL A 377 7.03 -15.65 18.16
CA VAL A 377 8.46 -15.98 18.12
C VAL A 377 9.03 -15.98 19.53
N ALA A 378 9.71 -17.04 19.91
CA ALA A 378 10.39 -17.15 21.19
C ALA A 378 11.60 -18.09 21.12
N LYS A 379 12.75 -17.66 21.63
CA LYS A 379 13.99 -18.48 21.64
C LYS A 379 13.96 -19.63 22.61
N ASP A 380 13.14 -19.53 23.65
CA ASP A 380 12.99 -20.53 24.72
C ASP A 380 12.07 -21.70 24.34
N GLY A 381 11.58 -21.74 23.09
CA GLY A 381 10.66 -22.75 22.58
C GLY A 381 9.20 -22.54 22.99
N SER A 382 8.85 -21.47 23.72
CA SER A 382 7.48 -21.13 24.12
C SER A 382 6.68 -20.44 23.01
N GLY A 383 7.28 -20.21 21.84
CA GLY A 383 6.64 -19.67 20.65
C GLY A 383 6.45 -20.73 19.55
N GLN A 384 5.67 -20.38 18.53
CA GLN A 384 5.49 -21.20 17.34
C GLN A 384 6.77 -21.25 16.48
N TYR A 385 7.61 -20.23 16.60
CA TYR A 385 8.85 -20.04 15.85
C TYR A 385 9.98 -19.65 16.78
N SER A 386 11.18 -20.08 16.48
CA SER A 386 12.40 -19.73 17.24
C SER A 386 13.14 -18.52 16.63
N THR A 387 12.82 -18.15 15.38
CA THR A 387 13.42 -17.02 14.65
C THR A 387 12.33 -16.11 14.07
N VAL A 388 12.66 -14.82 13.92
CA VAL A 388 11.76 -13.83 13.34
C VAL A 388 11.53 -14.13 11.85
N GLN A 389 12.60 -14.51 11.12
CA GLN A 389 12.49 -14.85 9.71
C GLN A 389 11.57 -16.05 9.46
N ALA A 390 11.60 -17.07 10.33
CA ALA A 390 10.71 -18.22 10.19
C ALA A 390 9.23 -17.83 10.34
N ALA A 391 8.92 -16.95 11.28
CA ALA A 391 7.58 -16.42 11.44
C ALA A 391 7.15 -15.54 10.24
N VAL A 392 8.02 -14.68 9.74
CA VAL A 392 7.79 -13.92 8.51
C VAL A 392 7.55 -14.84 7.30
N ASN A 393 8.30 -15.93 7.19
CA ASN A 393 8.13 -16.92 6.12
C ASN A 393 6.76 -17.61 6.18
N ALA A 394 6.20 -17.77 7.37
CA ALA A 394 4.88 -18.37 7.58
C ALA A 394 3.70 -17.42 7.30
N VAL A 395 3.93 -16.12 7.16
CA VAL A 395 2.91 -15.19 6.68
C VAL A 395 2.49 -15.60 5.26
N PRO A 396 1.19 -15.75 4.95
CA PRO A 396 0.75 -16.06 3.59
C PRO A 396 1.19 -15.00 2.58
N ALA A 397 1.50 -15.41 1.36
CA ALA A 397 1.73 -14.47 0.26
C ALA A 397 0.41 -13.73 -0.07
N ASN A 398 0.53 -12.44 -0.35
CA ASN A 398 -0.60 -11.56 -0.68
C ASN A 398 -1.72 -11.60 0.39
N ASN A 399 -1.32 -11.67 1.66
CA ASN A 399 -2.26 -11.70 2.78
C ASN A 399 -3.17 -10.46 2.76
N PRO A 400 -4.51 -10.66 2.75
CA PRO A 400 -5.45 -9.54 2.63
C PRO A 400 -5.75 -8.86 3.97
N SER A 401 -5.19 -9.35 5.05
CA SER A 401 -5.41 -8.84 6.41
C SER A 401 -4.12 -8.90 7.22
N ARG A 402 -4.02 -8.01 8.20
CA ARG A 402 -2.82 -7.88 9.03
C ARG A 402 -2.47 -9.19 9.75
N VAL A 403 -1.20 -9.57 9.64
CA VAL A 403 -0.60 -10.64 10.42
C VAL A 403 0.35 -10.03 11.45
N VAL A 404 0.18 -10.38 12.71
CA VAL A 404 1.02 -9.89 13.81
C VAL A 404 2.06 -10.94 14.19
N VAL A 405 3.31 -10.61 13.98
CA VAL A 405 4.46 -11.39 14.46
C VAL A 405 4.86 -10.83 15.83
N GLN A 406 4.45 -11.50 16.89
CA GLN A 406 4.81 -11.17 18.26
C GLN A 406 6.16 -11.79 18.59
N VAL A 407 7.14 -10.94 18.89
CA VAL A 407 8.49 -11.38 19.22
C VAL A 407 8.73 -11.23 20.73
N LYS A 408 8.89 -12.34 21.43
CA LYS A 408 9.18 -12.33 22.87
C LYS A 408 10.55 -11.73 23.18
N PRO A 409 10.78 -11.26 24.41
CA PRO A 409 12.09 -10.76 24.81
C PRO A 409 13.23 -11.71 24.47
N GLY A 410 14.31 -11.14 23.97
CA GLY A 410 15.51 -11.89 23.57
C GLY A 410 16.30 -11.20 22.46
N THR A 411 17.53 -11.66 22.24
CA THR A 411 18.38 -11.20 21.13
C THR A 411 18.33 -12.23 20.00
N TYR A 412 17.84 -11.81 18.85
CA TYR A 412 17.68 -12.60 17.63
C TYR A 412 18.76 -12.19 16.62
N ARG A 413 19.84 -13.02 16.54
CA ARG A 413 20.91 -12.78 15.57
C ARG A 413 20.54 -13.43 14.26
N GLU A 414 20.02 -12.65 13.37
CA GLU A 414 19.55 -13.08 12.05
C GLU A 414 19.29 -11.87 11.14
N ALA A 415 19.53 -12.02 9.84
CA ALA A 415 19.03 -11.09 8.85
C ALA A 415 17.57 -11.42 8.52
N VAL A 416 16.68 -10.41 8.65
CA VAL A 416 15.24 -10.58 8.44
C VAL A 416 14.79 -9.81 7.19
N THR A 417 14.03 -10.46 6.32
CA THR A 417 13.38 -9.80 5.16
C THR A 417 11.89 -10.06 5.17
N VAL A 418 11.11 -8.98 5.15
CA VAL A 418 9.67 -8.99 4.85
C VAL A 418 9.53 -8.77 3.34
N PRO A 419 9.26 -9.82 2.54
CA PRO A 419 9.26 -9.72 1.08
C PRO A 419 8.01 -8.98 0.56
N ALA A 420 8.10 -8.35 -0.61
CA ALA A 420 7.06 -7.48 -1.18
C ALA A 420 5.67 -8.14 -1.29
N ASN A 421 5.63 -9.46 -1.48
CA ASN A 421 4.38 -10.20 -1.56
C ASN A 421 3.76 -10.56 -0.19
N LYS A 422 4.21 -9.95 0.91
CA LYS A 422 3.64 -10.13 2.25
C LYS A 422 3.26 -8.79 2.88
N PRO A 423 2.28 -8.05 2.32
CA PRO A 423 1.82 -6.79 2.87
C PRO A 423 1.10 -6.99 4.22
N HIS A 424 0.79 -5.89 4.89
CA HIS A 424 0.02 -5.88 6.14
C HIS A 424 0.64 -6.73 7.26
N VAL A 425 1.95 -6.65 7.46
CA VAL A 425 2.65 -7.33 8.55
C VAL A 425 2.96 -6.36 9.68
N THR A 426 2.70 -6.75 10.92
CA THR A 426 3.23 -6.08 12.11
C THR A 426 4.24 -6.98 12.80
N ILE A 427 5.47 -6.51 12.99
CA ILE A 427 6.46 -7.18 13.86
C ILE A 427 6.53 -6.35 15.15
N VAL A 428 6.19 -6.95 16.29
CA VAL A 428 6.11 -6.25 17.56
C VAL A 428 6.83 -7.00 18.68
N GLY A 429 7.74 -6.31 19.38
CA GLY A 429 8.34 -6.80 20.61
C GLY A 429 7.32 -6.81 21.75
N THR A 430 7.18 -7.93 22.45
CA THR A 430 6.22 -8.10 23.55
C THR A 430 6.79 -7.78 24.93
N GLY A 431 8.07 -7.39 25.01
CA GLY A 431 8.68 -6.93 26.24
C GLY A 431 8.12 -5.60 26.75
N ALA A 432 8.36 -5.30 28.01
CA ALA A 432 7.95 -4.04 28.64
C ALA A 432 8.67 -2.83 28.02
N SER A 433 9.86 -3.05 27.45
CA SER A 433 10.69 -2.06 26.80
C SER A 433 11.11 -2.50 25.40
N ARG A 434 11.26 -1.54 24.51
CA ARG A 434 11.86 -1.78 23.17
C ARG A 434 13.30 -2.35 23.23
N LYS A 435 13.97 -2.31 24.38
CA LYS A 435 15.28 -2.92 24.62
C LYS A 435 15.22 -4.41 24.84
N ASP A 436 14.06 -4.94 25.18
CA ASP A 436 13.90 -6.35 25.56
C ASP A 436 13.92 -7.29 24.35
N THR A 437 13.54 -6.80 23.18
CA THR A 437 13.50 -7.55 21.92
C THR A 437 14.48 -6.94 20.93
N VAL A 438 15.56 -7.65 20.61
CA VAL A 438 16.63 -7.15 19.76
C VAL A 438 16.81 -8.06 18.55
N ILE A 439 16.67 -7.49 17.35
CA ILE A 439 17.06 -8.14 16.08
C ILE A 439 18.41 -7.55 15.70
N VAL A 440 19.41 -8.39 15.53
CA VAL A 440 20.79 -7.94 15.30
C VAL A 440 21.51 -8.81 14.26
N GLU A 441 22.28 -8.17 13.41
CA GLU A 441 23.24 -8.80 12.51
C GLU A 441 24.38 -7.81 12.22
N GLY A 442 25.54 -8.32 11.80
CA GLY A 442 26.75 -7.52 11.60
C GLY A 442 27.29 -7.63 10.17
N HIS A 443 26.49 -7.33 9.17
CA HIS A 443 26.94 -7.30 7.78
C HIS A 443 27.30 -5.88 7.34
N ALA A 444 28.40 -5.73 6.57
CA ALA A 444 28.75 -4.50 5.87
C ALA A 444 28.77 -4.71 4.36
N ALA A 445 28.61 -3.64 3.61
CA ALA A 445 28.53 -3.66 2.15
C ALA A 445 29.69 -4.36 1.47
N GLY A 446 30.92 -4.14 1.98
CA GLY A 446 32.13 -4.75 1.44
C GLY A 446 32.40 -6.20 1.84
N MET A 447 31.64 -6.75 2.81
CA MET A 447 31.84 -8.13 3.25
C MET A 447 31.43 -9.13 2.17
N ALA A 448 32.18 -10.24 2.07
CA ALA A 448 31.82 -11.34 1.17
C ALA A 448 30.57 -12.06 1.66
N LYS A 449 29.62 -12.28 0.75
CA LYS A 449 28.39 -13.04 1.03
C LYS A 449 28.50 -14.52 0.61
N PRO A 450 27.73 -15.39 1.25
CA PRO A 450 27.60 -16.78 0.78
C PRO A 450 27.16 -16.83 -0.69
N GLY A 451 27.83 -17.63 -1.50
CA GLY A 451 27.56 -17.74 -2.94
C GLY A 451 28.34 -16.77 -3.83
N GLY A 452 29.19 -15.91 -3.24
CA GLY A 452 30.12 -15.04 -3.97
C GLY A 452 29.66 -13.60 -4.08
N GLY A 453 30.60 -12.70 -4.39
CA GLY A 453 30.39 -11.24 -4.39
C GLY A 453 30.31 -10.63 -2.98
N THR A 454 29.89 -9.38 -2.88
CA THR A 454 29.73 -8.66 -1.60
C THR A 454 28.25 -8.40 -1.31
N TYR A 455 27.94 -8.03 -0.08
CA TYR A 455 26.55 -7.71 0.29
C TYR A 455 26.02 -6.49 -0.43
N GLY A 456 26.83 -5.44 -0.63
CA GLY A 456 26.39 -4.11 -1.04
C GLY A 456 25.56 -3.42 0.07
N THR A 457 25.33 -2.12 -0.04
CA THR A 457 24.65 -1.35 1.03
C THR A 457 23.27 -1.94 1.38
N PRO A 458 22.30 -2.11 0.45
CA PRO A 458 21.00 -2.68 0.80
C PRO A 458 21.07 -4.14 1.28
N GLY A 459 22.06 -4.90 0.83
CA GLY A 459 22.25 -6.30 1.22
C GLY A 459 22.84 -6.47 2.61
N SER A 460 23.44 -5.44 3.20
CA SER A 460 23.98 -5.45 4.56
C SER A 460 22.90 -5.34 5.65
N ALA A 461 21.64 -5.06 5.26
CA ALA A 461 20.57 -4.76 6.20
C ALA A 461 20.25 -5.92 7.15
N THR A 462 20.22 -5.60 8.46
CA THR A 462 19.76 -6.53 9.49
C THR A 462 18.28 -6.85 9.31
N LEU A 463 17.44 -5.82 9.06
CA LEU A 463 16.03 -6.01 8.75
C LEU A 463 15.65 -5.24 7.50
N SER A 464 15.08 -5.93 6.51
CA SER A 464 14.61 -5.36 5.25
C SER A 464 13.09 -5.44 5.16
N VAL A 465 12.41 -4.31 4.97
CA VAL A 465 10.97 -4.22 4.73
C VAL A 465 10.73 -3.87 3.27
N LYS A 466 10.21 -4.83 2.50
CA LYS A 466 9.89 -4.66 1.07
C LYS A 466 8.38 -4.73 0.80
N ALA A 467 7.58 -4.92 1.84
CA ALA A 467 6.14 -5.08 1.77
C ALA A 467 5.40 -3.84 2.27
N ASP A 468 4.41 -3.39 1.52
CA ASP A 468 3.58 -2.24 1.86
C ASP A 468 2.79 -2.46 3.16
N ASP A 469 2.47 -1.37 3.83
CA ASP A 469 1.71 -1.34 5.08
C ASP A 469 2.30 -2.24 6.17
N THR A 470 3.64 -2.27 6.27
CA THR A 470 4.37 -2.97 7.33
C THR A 470 4.55 -2.07 8.54
N GLN A 471 4.38 -2.64 9.73
CA GLN A 471 4.63 -1.96 11.01
C GLN A 471 5.73 -2.68 11.79
N LEU A 472 6.70 -1.91 12.31
CA LEU A 472 7.67 -2.38 13.31
C LEU A 472 7.44 -1.61 14.60
N ARG A 473 7.26 -2.33 15.72
CA ARG A 473 6.88 -1.67 16.97
C ARG A 473 7.58 -2.27 18.19
N ASN A 474 7.96 -1.41 19.14
CA ASN A 474 8.47 -1.78 20.46
C ASN A 474 9.61 -2.81 20.42
N LEU A 475 10.61 -2.60 19.58
CA LEU A 475 11.79 -3.48 19.44
C LEU A 475 13.03 -2.70 19.01
N SER A 476 14.18 -3.36 19.09
CA SER A 476 15.48 -2.85 18.61
C SER A 476 15.91 -3.56 17.35
N VAL A 477 16.43 -2.81 16.39
CA VAL A 477 17.09 -3.31 15.17
C VAL A 477 18.51 -2.75 15.14
N THR A 478 19.49 -3.60 15.17
CA THR A 478 20.91 -3.21 15.29
C THR A 478 21.74 -3.86 14.19
N ASN A 479 22.56 -3.09 13.51
CA ASN A 479 23.70 -3.64 12.80
C ASN A 479 24.93 -3.43 13.71
N ASP A 480 25.51 -4.52 14.18
CA ASP A 480 26.64 -4.49 15.10
C ASP A 480 28.02 -4.69 14.40
N PHE A 481 28.09 -4.41 13.09
CA PHE A 481 29.35 -4.36 12.37
C PHE A 481 30.29 -3.35 13.02
N ASP A 482 31.48 -3.79 13.39
CA ASP A 482 32.50 -2.94 14.01
C ASP A 482 33.43 -2.37 12.95
N GLU A 483 33.22 -1.10 12.60
CA GLU A 483 34.05 -0.38 11.64
C GLU A 483 35.52 -0.31 12.11
N GLY A 484 35.73 -0.11 13.41
CA GLY A 484 37.07 0.02 14.00
C GLY A 484 37.88 -1.28 13.96
N ALA A 485 37.24 -2.42 14.14
CA ALA A 485 37.87 -3.73 14.01
C ALA A 485 38.14 -4.14 12.55
N ASN A 486 37.45 -3.52 11.58
CA ASN A 486 37.50 -3.88 10.16
C ASN A 486 38.04 -2.74 9.26
N GLN A 487 39.00 -1.97 9.74
CA GLN A 487 39.52 -0.77 9.06
C GLN A 487 39.99 -0.98 7.61
N SER A 488 40.47 -2.18 7.28
CA SER A 488 40.94 -2.52 5.93
C SER A 488 39.80 -2.90 4.94
N LEU A 489 38.57 -3.06 5.42
CA LEU A 489 37.43 -3.38 4.55
C LEU A 489 37.09 -2.18 3.69
N ASN A 490 36.92 -2.40 2.39
CA ASN A 490 36.35 -1.41 1.52
C ASN A 490 34.83 -1.58 1.50
N GLY A 491 34.07 -0.55 1.95
CA GLY A 491 32.62 -0.58 2.03
C GLY A 491 32.12 -0.89 3.46
N HIS A 492 32.21 0.10 4.35
CA HIS A 492 31.79 0.05 5.76
C HIS A 492 30.27 0.29 5.94
N GLN A 493 29.52 0.64 4.88
CA GLN A 493 28.07 0.83 4.95
C GLN A 493 27.43 -0.41 5.57
N ALA A 494 26.70 -0.22 6.68
CA ALA A 494 26.16 -1.31 7.50
C ALA A 494 24.73 -0.97 7.96
N VAL A 495 23.77 -1.29 7.12
CA VAL A 495 22.36 -0.93 7.33
C VAL A 495 21.75 -1.75 8.48
N ALA A 496 21.20 -1.09 9.47
CA ALA A 496 20.39 -1.77 10.48
C ALA A 496 18.97 -2.02 9.94
N LEU A 497 18.31 -1.00 9.40
CA LEU A 497 16.95 -1.10 8.90
C LEU A 497 16.84 -0.50 7.50
N LEU A 498 16.40 -1.32 6.55
CA LEU A 498 16.06 -0.93 5.19
C LEU A 498 14.53 -0.97 4.99
N THR A 499 13.96 0.08 4.41
CA THR A 499 12.58 0.08 3.90
C THR A 499 12.57 0.34 2.39
N MET A 500 11.84 -0.46 1.63
CA MET A 500 11.65 -0.32 0.17
C MET A 500 10.17 -0.51 -0.18
N ALA A 501 9.28 0.14 0.58
CA ALA A 501 7.84 -0.07 0.47
C ALA A 501 7.08 1.21 0.84
N ASP A 502 5.81 1.29 0.46
CA ASP A 502 4.93 2.39 0.86
C ASP A 502 4.22 2.11 2.18
N LYS A 503 3.96 3.15 2.96
CA LYS A 503 3.22 3.11 4.23
C LYS A 503 3.89 2.25 5.31
N VAL A 504 5.19 2.40 5.48
CA VAL A 504 5.93 1.72 6.55
C VAL A 504 5.88 2.54 7.83
N PHE A 505 5.30 1.97 8.89
CA PHE A 505 5.17 2.63 10.19
C PHE A 505 6.14 2.03 11.23
N LEU A 506 7.04 2.87 11.74
CA LEU A 506 8.10 2.55 12.68
C LEU A 506 7.82 3.30 14.00
N ASP A 507 7.34 2.59 15.03
CA ASP A 507 6.94 3.23 16.28
C ASP A 507 7.66 2.62 17.50
N ASN A 508 8.22 3.48 18.33
CA ASN A 508 8.92 3.09 19.55
C ASN A 508 10.04 2.08 19.30
N LEU A 509 10.93 2.40 18.33
CA LEU A 509 12.08 1.57 17.97
C LEU A 509 13.39 2.11 18.58
N ILE A 510 14.38 1.22 18.66
CA ILE A 510 15.80 1.56 18.71
C ILE A 510 16.42 1.06 17.40
N VAL A 511 16.98 1.95 16.59
CA VAL A 511 17.69 1.63 15.34
C VAL A 511 19.13 2.10 15.49
N THR A 512 20.07 1.17 15.50
CA THR A 512 21.47 1.48 15.78
C THR A 512 22.45 0.84 14.81
N GLY A 513 23.44 1.61 14.42
CA GLY A 513 24.55 1.23 13.55
C GLY A 513 25.62 2.32 13.58
N ASP A 514 26.42 2.33 12.56
CA ASP A 514 27.44 3.34 12.31
C ASP A 514 27.14 4.08 11.00
N GLN A 515 27.83 3.84 9.91
CA GLN A 515 27.54 4.42 8.61
C GLN A 515 26.30 3.73 8.00
N ASP A 516 25.38 4.54 7.42
CA ASP A 516 24.21 4.08 6.66
C ASP A 516 23.16 3.29 7.51
N THR A 517 22.92 3.68 8.77
CA THR A 517 22.10 2.92 9.73
C THR A 517 20.66 2.69 9.29
N LEU A 518 19.95 3.73 8.79
CA LEU A 518 18.53 3.69 8.39
C LEU A 518 18.38 4.11 6.93
N GLU A 519 18.14 3.13 6.07
CA GLU A 519 17.88 3.31 4.63
C GLU A 519 16.37 3.32 4.35
N MET A 520 15.87 4.44 3.83
CA MET A 520 14.47 4.59 3.43
C MET A 520 14.40 4.80 1.93
N GLU A 521 14.38 3.70 1.19
CA GLU A 521 14.41 3.65 -0.26
C GLU A 521 12.99 3.41 -0.82
N THR A 522 12.82 3.52 -2.11
CA THR A 522 11.60 3.14 -2.84
C THR A 522 11.81 1.81 -3.56
N ALA A 523 10.72 1.09 -3.87
CA ALA A 523 10.80 -0.18 -4.59
C ALA A 523 11.46 -0.04 -5.97
N ALA A 524 11.27 1.10 -6.62
CA ALA A 524 11.93 1.49 -7.86
C ALA A 524 11.90 3.03 -8.00
N LYS A 525 12.77 3.59 -8.85
CA LYS A 525 12.72 5.00 -9.23
C LYS A 525 11.32 5.34 -9.77
N GLY A 526 10.77 6.48 -9.35
CA GLY A 526 9.43 6.92 -9.73
C GLY A 526 8.29 6.28 -8.92
N THR A 527 8.57 5.35 -8.01
CA THR A 527 7.55 4.77 -7.12
C THR A 527 7.44 5.53 -5.80
N LEU A 528 6.30 5.44 -5.13
CA LEU A 528 6.07 6.04 -3.82
C LEU A 528 6.58 5.11 -2.72
N GLY A 529 7.26 5.67 -1.73
CA GLY A 529 7.71 4.96 -0.52
C GLY A 529 7.63 5.90 0.67
N ARG A 530 6.50 5.88 1.41
CA ARG A 530 6.30 6.71 2.60
C ARG A 530 6.68 5.94 3.85
N VAL A 531 7.51 6.56 4.68
CA VAL A 531 7.95 6.01 5.95
C VAL A 531 7.65 7.00 7.07
N TYR A 532 6.97 6.55 8.12
CA TYR A 532 6.74 7.34 9.32
C TYR A 532 7.43 6.70 10.52
N VAL A 533 8.46 7.38 11.02
CA VAL A 533 9.22 7.00 12.22
C VAL A 533 8.78 7.88 13.37
N LYS A 534 8.31 7.27 14.46
CA LYS A 534 7.77 8.00 15.61
C LYS A 534 8.31 7.46 16.91
N ASN A 535 8.50 8.33 17.91
CA ASN A 535 8.89 7.97 19.27
C ASN A 535 10.15 7.07 19.34
N SER A 536 11.05 7.19 18.38
CA SER A 536 12.14 6.24 18.17
C SER A 536 13.49 6.82 18.54
N TYR A 537 14.45 5.94 18.75
CA TYR A 537 15.85 6.27 18.99
C TYR A 537 16.66 5.79 17.78
N ILE A 538 17.41 6.69 17.14
CA ILE A 538 18.23 6.39 15.97
C ILE A 538 19.67 6.81 16.28
N LEU A 539 20.63 5.91 16.08
CA LEU A 539 22.05 6.16 16.34
C LEU A 539 22.88 5.86 15.09
N GLY A 540 23.79 6.76 14.73
CA GLY A 540 24.74 6.56 13.65
C GLY A 540 25.79 7.67 13.54
N ASN A 541 26.66 7.59 12.52
CA ASN A 541 27.74 8.55 12.33
C ASN A 541 27.79 9.20 10.93
N VAL A 542 27.66 8.48 9.83
CA VAL A 542 27.76 9.00 8.46
C VAL A 542 26.54 8.57 7.66
N ASP A 543 25.81 9.54 7.05
CA ASP A 543 24.65 9.31 6.19
C ASP A 543 23.63 8.34 6.81
N PHE A 544 23.52 8.37 8.12
CA PHE A 544 22.88 7.30 8.85
C PHE A 544 21.34 7.34 8.81
N ILE A 545 20.76 8.35 8.11
CA ILE A 545 19.35 8.47 7.75
C ILE A 545 19.31 8.88 6.28
N PHE A 546 19.04 7.94 5.36
CA PHE A 546 19.23 8.21 3.96
C PHE A 546 18.24 7.47 3.06
N GLY A 547 18.27 7.79 1.75
CA GLY A 547 17.49 7.11 0.71
C GLY A 547 16.58 8.05 -0.07
N ARG A 548 15.79 7.44 -0.97
CA ARG A 548 14.93 8.12 -1.94
C ARG A 548 13.51 8.35 -1.42
N GLY A 549 13.10 7.60 -0.40
CA GLY A 549 11.75 7.62 0.14
C GLY A 549 11.31 8.95 0.73
N THR A 550 10.01 9.18 0.78
CA THR A 550 9.42 10.24 1.58
C THR A 550 9.35 9.80 3.03
N ALA A 551 10.15 10.38 3.88
CA ALA A 551 10.31 9.94 5.26
C ALA A 551 10.01 11.06 6.25
N VAL A 552 9.27 10.74 7.31
CA VAL A 552 9.03 11.63 8.44
C VAL A 552 9.58 10.99 9.71
N ILE A 553 10.47 11.69 10.40
CA ILE A 553 11.00 11.31 11.71
C ILE A 553 10.44 12.30 12.73
N ASP A 554 9.47 11.86 13.52
CA ASP A 554 8.71 12.71 14.44
C ASP A 554 8.92 12.28 15.91
N ARG A 555 9.08 13.23 16.83
CA ARG A 555 9.19 12.99 18.27
C ARG A 555 10.21 11.92 18.62
N SER A 556 11.35 11.98 17.96
CA SER A 556 12.40 10.97 18.06
C SER A 556 13.70 11.54 18.59
N VAL A 557 14.57 10.68 19.06
CA VAL A 557 15.92 11.04 19.51
C VAL A 557 16.92 10.53 18.48
N ILE A 558 17.62 11.44 17.84
CA ILE A 558 18.65 11.16 16.84
C ILE A 558 20.00 11.38 17.51
N THR A 559 20.73 10.30 17.73
CA THR A 559 21.99 10.31 18.48
C THR A 559 23.17 10.22 17.54
N LEU A 560 24.09 11.17 17.71
CA LEU A 560 25.31 11.29 16.94
C LEU A 560 26.41 10.46 17.58
N ARG A 561 27.09 9.62 16.79
CA ARG A 561 28.16 8.73 17.24
C ARG A 561 29.50 9.18 16.68
N LYS A 562 30.57 9.09 17.48
CA LYS A 562 31.94 9.33 17.02
C LYS A 562 32.31 8.32 15.92
N ARG A 563 33.01 8.82 14.91
CA ARG A 563 33.57 7.94 13.89
C ARG A 563 34.80 7.22 14.43
N TRP A 564 34.99 5.98 14.02
CA TRP A 564 36.12 5.15 14.41
C TRP A 564 37.47 5.71 13.90
N ASP A 565 37.46 6.37 12.73
CA ASP A 565 38.67 6.93 12.08
C ASP A 565 39.14 8.26 12.68
N GLY A 566 38.49 8.74 13.72
CA GLY A 566 38.78 10.03 14.36
C GLY A 566 38.38 11.24 13.52
N SER A 567 37.74 11.06 12.38
CA SER A 567 37.25 12.17 11.55
C SER A 567 36.27 13.05 12.33
N SER A 568 36.40 14.36 12.13
CA SER A 568 35.58 15.37 12.78
C SER A 568 34.29 15.68 12.03
N ALA A 569 33.95 14.96 10.95
CA ALA A 569 32.77 15.21 10.14
C ALA A 569 31.84 13.98 10.11
N GLY A 570 30.66 14.14 10.72
CA GLY A 570 29.54 13.23 10.56
C GLY A 570 28.37 13.87 9.78
N TYR A 571 27.45 13.06 9.28
CA TYR A 571 26.32 13.53 8.48
C TYR A 571 25.05 12.81 8.94
N VAL A 572 24.01 13.59 9.30
CA VAL A 572 22.75 13.02 9.81
C VAL A 572 21.93 12.45 8.66
N THR A 573 21.72 13.24 7.59
CA THR A 573 20.88 12.81 6.47
C THR A 573 21.62 12.82 5.13
N ALA A 574 21.22 11.89 4.22
CA ALA A 574 21.65 11.88 2.83
C ALA A 574 20.47 11.50 1.92
N PRO A 575 19.52 12.42 1.68
CA PRO A 575 18.41 12.19 0.79
C PRO A 575 18.86 12.04 -0.67
N SER A 576 18.10 11.25 -1.46
CA SER A 576 18.24 11.14 -2.92
C SER A 576 16.89 11.27 -3.62
N THR A 577 16.03 12.11 -3.10
CA THR A 577 14.63 12.24 -3.47
C THR A 577 14.47 12.87 -4.86
N GLU A 578 13.45 12.47 -5.60
CA GLU A 578 13.06 13.08 -6.87
C GLU A 578 12.35 14.44 -6.65
N GLY A 579 12.52 15.40 -7.55
CA GLY A 579 12.05 16.78 -7.38
C GLY A 579 10.54 16.96 -7.22
N ASN A 580 9.76 16.02 -7.71
CA ASN A 580 8.30 16.01 -7.58
C ASN A 580 7.78 15.36 -6.29
N ARG A 581 8.69 14.99 -5.35
CA ARG A 581 8.36 14.29 -4.10
C ARG A 581 8.94 15.01 -2.89
N LYS A 582 8.35 14.77 -1.71
CA LYS A 582 8.94 15.15 -0.43
C LYS A 582 10.06 14.15 -0.07
N GLY A 583 11.13 14.65 0.58
CA GLY A 583 12.28 13.85 0.97
C GLY A 583 12.27 13.43 2.45
N ILE A 584 13.24 13.90 3.26
CA ILE A 584 13.37 13.56 4.68
C ILE A 584 12.94 14.77 5.53
N LEU A 585 11.94 14.57 6.40
CA LEU A 585 11.51 15.51 7.41
C LEU A 585 11.94 15.03 8.79
N ILE A 586 12.68 15.86 9.53
CA ILE A 586 12.91 15.68 10.96
C ILE A 586 12.08 16.74 11.69
N ALA A 587 11.10 16.29 12.48
CA ALA A 587 10.16 17.17 13.17
C ALA A 587 10.08 16.85 14.67
N ASN A 588 9.92 17.89 15.50
CA ASN A 588 9.65 17.76 16.94
C ASN A 588 10.65 16.83 17.67
N SER A 589 11.89 16.74 17.20
CA SER A 589 12.88 15.74 17.59
C SER A 589 14.09 16.36 18.25
N THR A 590 14.93 15.54 18.86
CA THR A 590 16.22 15.99 19.43
C THR A 590 17.36 15.39 18.61
N VAL A 591 18.32 16.22 18.20
CA VAL A 591 19.52 15.82 17.47
C VAL A 591 20.75 16.18 18.31
N GLY A 592 21.48 15.16 18.77
CA GLY A 592 22.67 15.39 19.61
C GLY A 592 23.39 14.10 19.96
N GLY A 593 24.46 14.19 20.74
CA GLY A 593 25.25 13.04 21.16
C GLY A 593 26.53 13.47 21.89
N ASP A 594 27.25 12.50 22.46
CA ASP A 594 28.57 12.75 23.08
C ASP A 594 29.67 12.78 22.00
N VAL A 595 29.64 13.85 21.21
CA VAL A 595 30.60 14.13 20.14
C VAL A 595 31.08 15.57 20.24
N SER A 596 32.18 15.93 19.57
CA SER A 596 32.73 17.27 19.61
C SER A 596 31.74 18.31 19.05
N ASN A 597 31.78 19.52 19.59
CA ASN A 597 31.02 20.64 19.05
C ASN A 597 31.38 20.89 17.58
N ALA A 598 30.38 21.31 16.80
CA ALA A 598 30.50 21.60 15.36
C ALA A 598 31.16 20.45 14.55
N SER A 599 30.85 19.21 14.90
CA SER A 599 31.37 18.00 14.22
C SER A 599 30.40 17.36 13.23
N PHE A 600 29.11 17.73 13.26
CA PHE A 600 28.11 17.12 12.39
C PHE A 600 27.41 18.12 11.47
N PHE A 601 27.17 17.69 10.22
CA PHE A 601 26.22 18.32 9.32
C PHE A 601 24.82 17.74 9.56
N LEU A 602 23.77 18.54 9.38
CA LEU A 602 22.39 18.04 9.34
C LEU A 602 22.13 17.18 8.09
N GLY A 603 22.85 17.46 7.00
CA GLY A 603 22.73 16.63 5.82
C GLY A 603 23.64 17.02 4.67
N ARG A 604 23.68 16.13 3.68
CA ARG A 604 24.32 16.35 2.38
C ARG A 604 23.49 15.72 1.26
N ASN A 605 23.61 16.26 0.06
CA ASN A 605 22.81 15.84 -1.08
C ASN A 605 23.42 14.62 -1.76
N TRP A 606 22.66 13.51 -1.79
CA TRP A 606 23.10 12.30 -2.44
C TRP A 606 22.49 12.17 -3.84
N HIS A 607 23.36 12.14 -4.86
CA HIS A 607 23.02 11.89 -6.26
C HIS A 607 23.55 10.50 -6.66
N PRO A 608 22.77 9.41 -6.47
CA PRO A 608 23.23 8.03 -6.70
C PRO A 608 23.77 7.83 -8.12
N GLY A 609 25.04 7.42 -8.24
CA GLY A 609 25.67 7.23 -9.55
C GLY A 609 25.80 8.49 -10.40
N GLY A 610 25.70 9.69 -9.80
CA GLY A 610 25.71 10.96 -10.53
C GLY A 610 24.36 11.31 -11.17
N ASP A 611 23.25 10.77 -10.68
CA ASP A 611 21.89 11.02 -11.22
C ASP A 611 21.49 12.48 -11.03
N THR A 612 21.43 13.24 -12.12
CA THR A 612 21.03 14.65 -12.15
C THR A 612 19.54 14.88 -12.13
N THR A 613 18.73 13.82 -12.11
CA THR A 613 17.25 13.91 -12.11
C THR A 613 16.67 13.87 -10.69
N VAL A 614 17.50 13.63 -9.67
CA VAL A 614 17.10 13.77 -8.27
C VAL A 614 17.26 15.22 -7.83
N ASP A 615 16.49 15.62 -6.84
CA ASP A 615 16.46 16.93 -6.20
C ASP A 615 16.32 16.70 -4.68
N PRO A 616 17.41 16.28 -4.04
CA PRO A 616 17.46 15.88 -2.64
C PRO A 616 16.80 16.87 -1.69
N GLN A 617 16.02 16.36 -0.73
CA GLN A 617 15.33 17.23 0.23
C GLN A 617 15.52 16.76 1.66
N THR A 618 15.99 17.67 2.54
CA THR A 618 15.85 17.53 4.00
C THR A 618 15.29 18.82 4.61
N THR A 619 14.26 18.67 5.41
CA THR A 619 13.72 19.74 6.27
C THR A 619 13.86 19.34 7.73
N VAL A 620 14.45 20.21 8.56
CA VAL A 620 14.50 20.01 10.02
C VAL A 620 13.70 21.11 10.68
N ARG A 621 12.67 20.74 11.44
CA ARG A 621 11.77 21.74 12.04
C ARG A 621 11.38 21.43 13.49
N ASN A 622 11.12 22.48 14.26
CA ASN A 622 10.64 22.40 15.63
C ASN A 622 11.46 21.42 16.51
N SER A 623 12.75 21.30 16.20
CA SER A 623 13.62 20.31 16.82
C SER A 623 14.71 20.97 17.67
N THR A 624 15.23 20.26 18.65
CA THR A 624 16.33 20.72 19.50
C THR A 624 17.65 20.18 18.94
N LEU A 625 18.57 21.08 18.61
CA LEU A 625 19.86 20.77 18.02
C LEU A 625 20.99 21.03 19.05
N SER A 626 21.84 20.04 19.30
CA SER A 626 22.99 20.19 20.21
C SER A 626 24.10 20.97 19.56
N ALA A 627 25.07 21.43 20.37
CA ALA A 627 26.26 22.16 19.90
C ALA A 627 27.13 21.34 18.91
N ALA A 628 26.89 20.05 18.76
CA ALA A 628 27.57 19.22 17.79
C ALA A 628 27.25 19.61 16.33
N ILE A 629 26.11 20.26 16.08
CA ILE A 629 25.72 20.68 14.73
C ILE A 629 26.54 21.93 14.31
N LYS A 630 27.08 21.86 13.09
CA LYS A 630 27.86 22.94 12.49
C LYS A 630 27.02 24.19 12.24
N SER A 631 27.65 25.38 12.28
CA SER A 631 27.01 26.66 11.93
C SER A 631 26.58 26.72 10.46
N THR A 632 27.25 25.96 9.56
CA THR A 632 26.87 25.71 8.17
C THR A 632 26.49 24.24 8.06
N PRO A 633 25.20 23.88 8.31
CA PRO A 633 24.82 22.51 8.59
C PRO A 633 24.58 21.62 7.35
N TRP A 634 24.77 22.15 6.15
CA TRP A 634 24.62 21.47 4.90
C TRP A 634 25.94 21.31 4.16
N SER A 635 26.15 20.21 3.46
CA SER A 635 27.41 19.89 2.80
C SER A 635 27.17 19.35 1.38
N ASP A 636 28.08 19.67 0.47
CA ASP A 636 28.12 19.10 -0.88
C ASP A 636 28.49 17.61 -0.83
N MET A 637 28.04 16.85 -1.82
CA MET A 637 28.38 15.44 -1.99
C MET A 637 28.58 15.09 -3.47
N GLY A 638 29.68 14.36 -3.76
CA GLY A 638 29.91 13.82 -5.11
C GLY A 638 30.08 14.85 -6.22
N GLY A 639 30.43 16.09 -5.88
CA GLY A 639 30.58 17.19 -6.84
C GLY A 639 29.29 17.98 -7.11
N PHE A 640 28.19 17.63 -6.44
CA PHE A 640 26.92 18.36 -6.50
C PHE A 640 26.84 19.37 -5.35
N PRO A 641 26.61 20.67 -5.62
CA PRO A 641 26.41 21.67 -4.57
C PRO A 641 25.07 21.46 -3.88
N TRP A 642 25.04 21.39 -2.56
CA TRP A 642 23.81 21.26 -1.80
C TRP A 642 22.83 22.43 -2.01
N LYS A 643 23.34 23.59 -2.44
CA LYS A 643 22.54 24.81 -2.70
C LYS A 643 21.62 24.70 -3.91
N ASP A 644 21.87 23.74 -4.77
CA ASP A 644 21.04 23.45 -5.94
C ASP A 644 19.86 22.55 -5.58
N ASP A 645 19.79 22.08 -4.30
CA ASP A 645 18.81 21.13 -3.79
C ASP A 645 17.98 21.74 -2.63
N ARG A 646 17.03 20.98 -2.08
CA ARG A 646 16.00 21.48 -1.16
C ARG A 646 16.33 21.23 0.31
N PHE A 647 17.26 21.98 0.88
CA PHE A 647 17.66 21.88 2.28
C PHE A 647 17.21 23.12 3.07
N ALA A 648 16.48 22.93 4.19
CA ALA A 648 15.98 24.03 4.99
C ALA A 648 15.75 23.65 6.46
N GLU A 649 15.67 24.66 7.30
CA GLU A 649 15.31 24.56 8.71
C GLU A 649 14.10 25.46 9.03
N TYR A 650 13.40 25.14 10.16
CA TYR A 650 12.32 25.98 10.63
C TYR A 650 12.14 25.85 12.15
N ARG A 651 12.22 26.98 12.88
CA ARG A 651 11.98 27.10 14.32
C ARG A 651 12.72 26.05 15.18
N ASN A 652 13.92 25.67 14.79
CA ASN A 652 14.77 24.82 15.63
C ASN A 652 15.33 25.60 16.81
N THR A 653 15.60 24.90 17.91
CA THR A 653 16.11 25.44 19.15
C THR A 653 17.41 24.75 19.58
N GLY A 654 18.03 25.21 20.67
CA GLY A 654 19.25 24.63 21.22
C GLY A 654 20.54 25.25 20.65
N PRO A 655 21.70 24.92 21.21
CA PRO A 655 22.98 25.55 20.87
C PRO A 655 23.48 25.25 19.45
N GLY A 656 22.96 24.25 18.82
CA GLY A 656 23.24 23.92 17.41
C GLY A 656 22.28 24.56 16.41
N SER A 657 21.24 25.28 16.87
CA SER A 657 20.39 26.08 15.99
C SER A 657 21.13 27.38 15.59
N GLY A 658 20.67 28.02 14.52
CA GLY A 658 21.34 29.25 14.04
C GLY A 658 20.39 30.14 13.26
N SER A 659 20.85 31.38 13.04
CA SER A 659 20.11 32.39 12.27
C SER A 659 20.12 32.08 10.78
N ALA A 660 19.13 32.60 10.06
CA ALA A 660 19.02 32.49 8.60
C ALA A 660 20.25 33.09 7.90
N SER A 661 20.78 32.39 6.94
CA SER A 661 21.85 32.85 6.05
C SER A 661 21.84 32.07 4.73
N SER A 662 22.62 32.48 3.75
CA SER A 662 22.77 31.73 2.48
C SER A 662 23.38 30.33 2.67
N ASN A 663 24.02 30.06 3.80
CA ASN A 663 24.58 28.75 4.15
C ASN A 663 23.71 28.00 5.19
N ARG A 664 22.60 28.61 5.61
CA ARG A 664 21.66 28.06 6.60
C ARG A 664 20.22 28.55 6.30
N PRO A 665 19.59 28.11 5.22
CA PRO A 665 18.26 28.59 4.84
C PRO A 665 17.23 28.24 5.90
N GLN A 666 16.40 29.23 6.27
CA GLN A 666 15.25 29.06 7.15
C GLN A 666 13.97 29.29 6.36
N LEU A 667 12.99 28.43 6.54
CA LEU A 667 11.67 28.62 5.94
C LEU A 667 10.95 29.80 6.58
N THR A 668 10.19 30.55 5.80
CA THR A 668 9.17 31.49 6.28
C THR A 668 7.97 30.72 6.83
N ASP A 669 7.11 31.37 7.63
CA ASP A 669 5.88 30.76 8.14
C ASP A 669 4.97 30.26 7.00
N ALA A 670 4.90 31.01 5.90
CA ALA A 670 4.13 30.60 4.71
C ALA A 670 4.70 29.36 4.03
N GLN A 671 6.02 29.26 3.89
CA GLN A 671 6.67 28.08 3.32
C GLN A 671 6.59 26.86 4.25
N ALA A 672 6.61 27.10 5.56
CA ALA A 672 6.53 26.05 6.57
C ALA A 672 5.11 25.47 6.71
N ALA A 673 4.08 26.20 6.29
CA ALA A 673 2.69 25.73 6.31
C ALA A 673 2.47 24.48 5.45
N ASP A 674 3.20 24.35 4.34
CA ASP A 674 3.14 23.17 3.45
C ASP A 674 4.19 22.09 3.81
N GLN A 675 4.78 22.17 4.98
CA GLN A 675 5.84 21.28 5.45
C GLN A 675 5.47 20.62 6.79
N GLU A 676 4.17 20.50 7.10
CA GLU A 676 3.69 19.77 8.26
C GLU A 676 3.84 18.25 8.07
N VAL A 677 3.84 17.49 9.16
CA VAL A 677 3.92 16.02 9.13
C VAL A 677 2.84 15.42 8.23
N ALA A 678 1.62 15.95 8.30
CA ALA A 678 0.49 15.48 7.50
C ALA A 678 0.70 15.70 5.99
N ASP A 679 1.32 16.81 5.59
CA ASP A 679 1.60 17.12 4.19
C ASP A 679 2.63 16.16 3.59
N TRP A 680 3.65 15.80 4.38
CA TRP A 680 4.67 14.84 3.97
C TRP A 680 4.10 13.43 3.83
N LEU A 681 3.17 13.05 4.70
CA LEU A 681 2.51 11.75 4.62
C LEU A 681 1.40 11.70 3.55
N ALA A 682 1.07 12.84 2.92
CA ALA A 682 0.12 12.96 1.81
C ALA A 682 -1.20 12.21 2.09
N GLY A 683 -1.84 12.55 3.22
CA GLY A 683 -3.11 11.96 3.66
C GLY A 683 -3.00 10.58 4.31
N TRP A 684 -1.82 9.94 4.33
CA TRP A 684 -1.66 8.73 5.12
C TRP A 684 -1.57 9.06 6.62
N THR A 685 -2.49 8.50 7.40
CA THR A 685 -2.54 8.66 8.86
C THR A 685 -2.15 7.34 9.54
N PRO A 686 -0.86 7.11 9.82
CA PRO A 686 -0.42 5.86 10.43
C PRO A 686 -1.01 5.70 11.83
N SER A 687 -1.58 4.53 12.09
CA SER A 687 -2.06 4.12 13.41
C SER A 687 -1.46 2.78 13.81
N ALA A 688 -1.17 2.62 15.10
CA ALA A 688 -0.74 1.35 15.66
C ALA A 688 -1.89 0.33 15.60
N SER A 689 -1.73 -0.77 14.86
CA SER A 689 -2.72 -1.86 14.73
C SER A 689 -2.08 -3.22 15.04
#